data_56eadcbf6047efcc2fb5a6c91eb607c6
#
_entry.id   56eadcbf6047efcc2fb5a6c91eb607c6
#
_cell.length_a   1.000
_cell.length_b   1.000
_cell.length_c   1.000
_cell.angle_alpha   90.00
_cell.angle_beta   90.00
_cell.angle_gamma   90.00
#
_symmetry.space_group_name_H-M   'P 1'
#
loop_
_entity.id
_entity.type
_entity.pdbx_description
1 polymer ?
#
loop_
_entity_poly.entity_id
_entity_poly.type
_entity_poly.pdbx_seq_one_letter_code
_entity_poly.pdbx_strand_id
1 'polypeptide(L)'
;MDTIQKRYGYTGQGLRVNLTTGKITKEPTFPRFKDEIGGTALGYRVFWDEVPPKTQPLDEANKIVIAPGPFSGSGALCSSRTSITTIYPTIYPMPMIASAHIGGDMAARLKQAGYDFIIEGKSEKPVYLYINNDNFELRDAKGIWGQATRRAQQMLADQTSPMASIAVIGPAGENLVPMSVLISARQHSGGGIGSIFGSKKLKGVVIQGDQPIHIHADKKEWQKITERNIDLFGSLNQHVVPSAPNPLFEFWAPGSRWNGMPGNVWQKANPPIILGEDMRSPNKISYRWCASQFFLGKPQGLKIQVRNNGCYSCPLRCYSIVEDEEAAARHASMVGIQTMDDLGVWCNYGQLHRYFKKMYVKGLWKKVLPEKEYNSIPWQKIEDCDASFLQDLFQRIAYRQGEMGKWLGESTPYMLGHFGIQESDWSNDGSTNYWGLGHLKHHANEDDGQVGVVLNCLYNRDPMCHGTVNFTRSGLPISVKKQIAEHFWGSGDAVDEIGDYKPTNEAKMRRLRWIICRKELHDMLGLCSWMAPWVVSPNKSENYIGDDDMEGKVYRALTGRNTTAKQLDDAGFRAFTLHRAYTMREMNEVNMRKNHDFYPGWIFKDAKDRPAFTKGTIRMDKDDIEKSFDIFFKLINWDPATGAPTEQAYKDINLEFVIPVMQKEGLIPGK
;
A
#
# COMPACT_ATOMS: atom_id res chain seq x y z
N MET A 1 -39.09 2.80 -20.30
CA MET A 1 -38.05 1.81 -19.88
C MET A 1 -36.72 2.36 -20.33
N ASP A 2 -36.04 3.04 -19.42
CA ASP A 2 -34.74 3.59 -19.71
C ASP A 2 -33.78 2.43 -19.98
N THR A 3 -33.25 2.41 -21.20
CA THR A 3 -32.17 1.50 -21.57
C THR A 3 -31.00 1.77 -20.62
N ILE A 4 -30.79 0.87 -19.67
CA ILE A 4 -29.58 0.85 -18.84
C ILE A 4 -28.44 0.74 -19.84
N GLN A 5 -27.78 1.86 -20.11
CA GLN A 5 -26.61 1.90 -20.97
C GLN A 5 -25.58 0.94 -20.37
N LYS A 6 -25.21 -0.10 -21.09
CA LYS A 6 -24.18 -1.07 -20.65
C LYS A 6 -22.96 -0.30 -20.20
N ARG A 7 -22.59 -0.42 -18.94
CA ARG A 7 -21.46 0.29 -18.36
C ARG A 7 -20.27 -0.66 -18.34
N TYR A 8 -19.50 -0.60 -19.41
CA TYR A 8 -18.31 -1.44 -19.57
C TYR A 8 -17.24 -1.09 -18.53
N GLY A 9 -16.77 -2.08 -17.76
CA GLY A 9 -15.77 -1.90 -16.73
C GLY A 9 -16.23 -1.05 -15.52
N TYR A 10 -17.39 -0.41 -15.57
CA TYR A 10 -17.96 0.41 -14.50
C TYR A 10 -19.29 -0.14 -14.02
N THR A 11 -19.57 0.02 -12.73
CA THR A 11 -20.89 -0.27 -12.14
C THR A 11 -21.84 0.92 -12.33
N GLY A 12 -21.29 2.11 -12.24
CA GLY A 12 -21.98 3.39 -12.35
C GLY A 12 -22.90 3.72 -11.19
N GLN A 13 -22.82 2.94 -10.11
CA GLN A 13 -23.55 3.13 -8.88
C GLN A 13 -22.62 2.98 -7.68
N GLY A 14 -22.88 3.78 -6.64
CA GLY A 14 -22.29 3.67 -5.34
C GLY A 14 -23.35 3.45 -4.27
N LEU A 15 -22.92 2.95 -3.12
CA LEU A 15 -23.73 2.89 -1.92
C LEU A 15 -23.23 3.94 -0.92
N ARG A 16 -24.15 4.71 -0.35
CA ARG A 16 -23.89 5.53 0.82
C ARG A 16 -24.50 4.86 2.04
N VAL A 17 -23.63 4.49 2.97
CA VAL A 17 -23.99 3.76 4.19
C VAL A 17 -23.86 4.70 5.38
N ASN A 18 -24.98 5.17 5.91
CA ASN A 18 -24.99 6.01 7.10
C ASN A 18 -25.20 5.14 8.35
N LEU A 19 -24.14 4.97 9.13
CA LEU A 19 -24.14 4.11 10.31
C LEU A 19 -24.95 4.68 11.47
N THR A 20 -25.09 6.02 11.55
CA THR A 20 -25.85 6.70 12.62
C THR A 20 -27.35 6.47 12.45
N THR A 21 -27.84 6.56 11.21
CA THR A 21 -29.27 6.40 10.91
C THR A 21 -29.65 4.99 10.47
N GLY A 22 -28.67 4.14 10.17
CA GLY A 22 -28.89 2.82 9.58
C GLY A 22 -29.33 2.85 8.11
N LYS A 23 -29.41 4.03 7.49
CA LYS A 23 -29.88 4.19 6.11
C LYS A 23 -28.79 3.85 5.10
N ILE A 24 -29.14 3.07 4.07
CA ILE A 24 -28.29 2.78 2.92
C ILE A 24 -29.03 3.27 1.67
N THR A 25 -28.34 4.09 0.86
CA THR A 25 -28.91 4.64 -0.38
C THR A 25 -27.98 4.38 -1.56
N LYS A 26 -28.57 4.15 -2.75
CA LYS A 26 -27.84 4.11 -4.01
C LYS A 26 -27.60 5.52 -4.52
N GLU A 27 -26.39 5.79 -4.97
CA GLU A 27 -26.00 7.05 -5.60
C GLU A 27 -25.38 6.77 -6.97
N PRO A 28 -25.66 7.57 -8.01
CA PRO A 28 -24.99 7.43 -9.29
C PRO A 28 -23.54 7.87 -9.18
N THR A 29 -22.61 7.06 -9.69
CA THR A 29 -21.19 7.44 -9.76
C THR A 29 -20.96 8.59 -10.75
N PHE A 30 -21.71 8.60 -11.86
CA PHE A 30 -21.62 9.64 -12.86
C PHE A 30 -22.86 10.55 -12.84
N PRO A 31 -22.73 11.85 -13.13
CA PRO A 31 -21.54 12.53 -13.68
C PRO A 31 -20.52 13.00 -12.63
N ARG A 32 -20.80 12.92 -11.34
CA ARG A 32 -19.95 13.50 -10.29
C ARG A 32 -18.49 13.08 -10.41
N PHE A 33 -18.21 11.78 -10.59
CA PHE A 33 -16.86 11.21 -10.61
C PHE A 33 -16.39 10.85 -12.03
N LYS A 34 -16.81 11.61 -13.05
CA LYS A 34 -16.48 11.32 -14.47
C LYS A 34 -14.97 11.38 -14.77
N ASP A 35 -14.23 12.20 -14.01
CA ASP A 35 -12.81 12.48 -14.22
C ASP A 35 -11.92 11.69 -13.25
N GLU A 36 -12.50 11.00 -12.28
CA GLU A 36 -11.79 10.29 -11.22
C GLU A 36 -11.42 8.83 -11.57
N ILE A 37 -11.80 8.31 -12.70
CA ILE A 37 -11.57 6.93 -13.17
C ILE A 37 -12.04 5.86 -12.15
N GLY A 38 -11.56 5.91 -10.88
CA GLY A 38 -11.90 4.98 -9.81
C GLY A 38 -10.93 5.04 -8.63
N GLY A 39 -10.97 4.05 -7.76
CA GLY A 39 -10.01 3.84 -6.68
C GLY A 39 -9.73 5.07 -5.82
N THR A 40 -8.46 5.39 -5.64
CA THR A 40 -8.01 6.50 -4.78
C THR A 40 -8.53 7.87 -5.21
N ALA A 41 -8.60 8.13 -6.51
CA ALA A 41 -9.06 9.44 -6.99
C ALA A 41 -10.52 9.73 -6.61
N LEU A 42 -11.39 8.70 -6.63
CA LEU A 42 -12.75 8.81 -6.11
C LEU A 42 -12.74 9.16 -4.62
N GLY A 43 -11.88 8.49 -3.85
CA GLY A 43 -11.69 8.78 -2.44
C GLY A 43 -11.26 10.23 -2.19
N TYR A 44 -10.25 10.72 -2.88
CA TYR A 44 -9.75 12.08 -2.73
C TYR A 44 -10.82 13.13 -3.09
N ARG A 45 -11.62 12.86 -4.13
CA ARG A 45 -12.71 13.75 -4.52
C ARG A 45 -13.81 13.80 -3.47
N VAL A 46 -14.21 12.67 -2.89
CA VAL A 46 -15.19 12.63 -1.78
C VAL A 46 -14.68 13.42 -0.58
N PHE A 47 -13.40 13.24 -0.22
CA PHE A 47 -12.82 13.98 0.89
C PHE A 47 -12.78 15.47 0.63
N TRP A 48 -12.38 15.89 -0.55
CA TRP A 48 -12.39 17.30 -0.94
C TRP A 48 -13.78 17.94 -0.81
N ASP A 49 -14.79 17.23 -1.28
CA ASP A 49 -16.17 17.75 -1.33
C ASP A 49 -16.90 17.71 0.03
N GLU A 50 -16.57 16.72 0.88
CA GLU A 50 -17.47 16.35 1.99
C GLU A 50 -16.80 16.29 3.37
N VAL A 51 -15.48 16.22 3.45
CA VAL A 51 -14.78 16.10 4.74
C VAL A 51 -14.06 17.39 5.05
N PRO A 52 -14.44 18.10 6.12
CA PRO A 52 -13.73 19.32 6.51
C PRO A 52 -12.25 19.05 6.81
N PRO A 53 -11.34 19.96 6.46
CA PRO A 53 -9.95 19.86 6.88
C PRO A 53 -9.84 19.83 8.40
N LYS A 54 -8.77 19.20 8.92
CA LYS A 54 -8.52 18.97 10.37
C LYS A 54 -9.51 18.02 11.06
N THR A 55 -10.36 17.33 10.31
CA THR A 55 -11.16 16.20 10.84
C THR A 55 -10.24 15.16 11.45
N GLN A 56 -10.56 14.73 12.69
CA GLN A 56 -9.74 13.71 13.35
C GLN A 56 -10.12 12.30 12.88
N PRO A 57 -9.19 11.33 12.93
CA PRO A 57 -9.43 9.98 12.41
C PRO A 57 -10.65 9.28 13.01
N LEU A 58 -10.89 9.48 14.30
CA LEU A 58 -11.97 8.80 15.03
C LEU A 58 -13.26 9.61 15.10
N ASP A 59 -13.30 10.79 14.49
CA ASP A 59 -14.48 11.64 14.42
C ASP A 59 -15.58 10.98 13.58
N GLU A 60 -16.82 11.30 13.91
CA GLU A 60 -17.98 10.87 13.11
C GLU A 60 -17.89 11.44 11.69
N ALA A 61 -17.41 12.68 11.53
CA ALA A 61 -17.23 13.34 10.24
C ALA A 61 -16.21 12.66 9.32
N ASN A 62 -15.25 11.90 9.87
CA ASN A 62 -14.35 11.11 9.05
C ASN A 62 -15.12 10.02 8.30
N LYS A 63 -14.86 9.90 7.01
CA LYS A 63 -15.50 8.90 6.14
C LYS A 63 -14.54 7.75 5.83
N ILE A 64 -15.12 6.64 5.38
CA ILE A 64 -14.39 5.52 4.78
C ILE A 64 -14.89 5.38 3.35
N VAL A 65 -14.05 5.64 2.37
CA VAL A 65 -14.39 5.48 0.95
C VAL A 65 -13.71 4.22 0.43
N ILE A 66 -14.51 3.24 0.04
CA ILE A 66 -14.04 1.94 -0.48
C ILE A 66 -14.38 1.86 -1.95
N ALA A 67 -13.35 1.90 -2.79
CA ALA A 67 -13.50 1.96 -4.23
C ALA A 67 -12.56 0.97 -4.95
N PRO A 68 -13.10 0.04 -5.73
CA PRO A 68 -12.35 -0.72 -6.71
C PRO A 68 -12.04 0.14 -7.93
N GLY A 69 -11.14 -0.34 -8.78
CA GLY A 69 -10.92 0.27 -10.09
C GLY A 69 -11.78 -0.37 -11.18
N PRO A 70 -11.82 0.22 -12.39
CA PRO A 70 -12.54 -0.36 -13.52
C PRO A 70 -12.03 -1.74 -13.95
N PHE A 71 -10.77 -2.08 -13.71
CA PHE A 71 -10.22 -3.39 -14.05
C PHE A 71 -10.64 -4.50 -13.10
N SER A 72 -11.06 -4.16 -11.91
CA SER A 72 -11.42 -5.14 -10.88
C SER A 72 -12.58 -6.05 -11.36
N GLY A 73 -12.41 -7.35 -11.21
CA GLY A 73 -13.42 -8.35 -11.58
C GLY A 73 -13.52 -8.66 -13.07
N SER A 74 -12.80 -7.95 -13.96
CA SER A 74 -12.85 -8.14 -15.42
C SER A 74 -12.01 -9.31 -15.94
N GLY A 75 -11.13 -9.86 -15.10
CA GLY A 75 -10.12 -10.83 -15.54
C GLY A 75 -8.80 -10.20 -15.99
N ALA A 76 -8.69 -8.87 -16.04
CA ALA A 76 -7.41 -8.20 -16.28
C ALA A 76 -6.39 -8.61 -15.21
N LEU A 77 -5.12 -8.79 -15.62
CA LEU A 77 -4.09 -9.28 -14.72
C LEU A 77 -3.81 -8.31 -13.57
N CYS A 78 -3.59 -8.88 -12.38
CA CYS A 78 -3.18 -8.15 -11.18
C CYS A 78 -4.16 -7.04 -10.72
N SER A 79 -5.43 -7.10 -11.11
CA SER A 79 -6.46 -6.07 -10.92
C SER A 79 -7.36 -6.28 -9.69
N SER A 80 -6.78 -6.68 -8.58
CA SER A 80 -7.53 -7.05 -7.38
C SER A 80 -7.47 -6.04 -6.25
N ARG A 81 -6.88 -4.86 -6.47
CA ARG A 81 -6.75 -3.86 -5.42
C ARG A 81 -8.04 -3.09 -5.20
N THR A 82 -8.44 -3.00 -3.94
CA THR A 82 -9.50 -2.09 -3.47
C THR A 82 -8.84 -0.97 -2.69
N SER A 83 -9.07 0.26 -3.10
CA SER A 83 -8.62 1.43 -2.35
C SER A 83 -9.56 1.74 -1.21
N ILE A 84 -9.02 2.06 -0.04
CA ILE A 84 -9.77 2.51 1.13
C ILE A 84 -9.17 3.82 1.60
N THR A 85 -9.87 4.92 1.32
CA THR A 85 -9.42 6.28 1.64
C THR A 85 -10.09 6.79 2.91
N THR A 86 -9.30 7.39 3.80
CA THR A 86 -9.75 7.94 5.08
C THR A 86 -8.69 8.90 5.66
N ILE A 87 -8.99 9.58 6.77
CA ILE A 87 -7.97 10.26 7.57
C ILE A 87 -7.27 9.22 8.45
N TYR A 88 -5.94 9.16 8.36
CA TYR A 88 -5.14 8.13 9.00
C TYR A 88 -4.63 8.54 10.38
N PRO A 89 -4.82 7.71 11.42
CA PRO A 89 -4.36 7.98 12.77
C PRO A 89 -2.84 7.77 12.97
N THR A 90 -2.20 7.04 12.05
CA THR A 90 -0.78 6.68 12.16
C THR A 90 0.16 7.71 11.54
N ILE A 91 -0.36 8.73 10.88
CA ILE A 91 0.42 9.79 10.22
C ILE A 91 0.85 10.83 11.26
N TYR A 92 2.12 11.19 11.26
CA TYR A 92 2.77 12.06 12.24
C TYR A 92 3.28 13.34 11.56
N PRO A 93 3.26 14.51 12.22
CA PRO A 93 2.83 14.77 13.59
C PRO A 93 1.32 15.00 13.73
N MET A 94 0.58 14.96 12.64
CA MET A 94 -0.86 15.15 12.63
C MET A 94 -1.51 14.16 11.67
N PRO A 95 -2.74 13.72 11.95
CA PRO A 95 -3.49 12.88 11.03
C PRO A 95 -3.71 13.57 9.67
N MET A 96 -3.61 12.81 8.59
CA MET A 96 -3.80 13.29 7.21
C MET A 96 -4.50 12.24 6.37
N ILE A 97 -5.03 12.70 5.23
CA ILE A 97 -5.62 11.80 4.24
C ILE A 97 -4.58 10.83 3.69
N ALA A 98 -4.97 9.57 3.58
CA ALA A 98 -4.23 8.54 2.87
C ALA A 98 -5.14 7.39 2.44
N SER A 99 -4.60 6.43 1.70
CA SER A 99 -5.34 5.25 1.25
C SER A 99 -4.59 3.96 1.61
N ALA A 100 -5.34 2.95 2.08
CA ALA A 100 -4.90 1.57 2.10
C ALA A 100 -5.36 0.87 0.82
N HIS A 101 -4.66 -0.21 0.47
CA HIS A 101 -5.00 -1.02 -0.71
C HIS A 101 -5.08 -2.49 -0.29
N ILE A 102 -6.30 -3.03 -0.26
CA ILE A 102 -6.54 -4.44 0.06
C ILE A 102 -6.51 -5.26 -1.23
N GLY A 103 -5.77 -6.36 -1.21
CA GLY A 103 -5.81 -7.39 -2.23
C GLY A 103 -6.90 -8.44 -1.97
N GLY A 104 -6.70 -9.64 -2.52
CA GLY A 104 -7.65 -10.74 -2.37
C GLY A 104 -8.70 -10.73 -3.46
N ASP A 105 -9.95 -10.91 -3.11
CA ASP A 105 -11.10 -10.95 -4.02
C ASP A 105 -12.13 -9.84 -3.77
N MET A 106 -11.91 -8.99 -2.76
CA MET A 106 -12.85 -7.95 -2.34
C MET A 106 -13.22 -7.01 -3.50
N ALA A 107 -12.24 -6.55 -4.27
CA ALA A 107 -12.48 -5.68 -5.42
C ALA A 107 -13.38 -6.34 -6.47
N ALA A 108 -13.10 -7.61 -6.80
CA ALA A 108 -13.88 -8.35 -7.76
C ALA A 108 -15.32 -8.56 -7.28
N ARG A 109 -15.50 -8.99 -6.03
CA ARG A 109 -16.84 -9.21 -5.46
C ARG A 109 -17.65 -7.92 -5.33
N LEU A 110 -17.00 -6.82 -4.97
CA LEU A 110 -17.67 -5.52 -4.90
C LEU A 110 -18.16 -5.06 -6.27
N LYS A 111 -17.33 -5.21 -7.30
CA LYS A 111 -17.70 -4.93 -8.70
C LYS A 111 -18.83 -5.85 -9.16
N GLN A 112 -18.76 -7.14 -8.88
CA GLN A 112 -19.79 -8.11 -9.21
C GLN A 112 -21.09 -7.87 -8.44
N ALA A 113 -21.02 -7.25 -7.26
CA ALA A 113 -22.22 -6.79 -6.55
C ALA A 113 -22.81 -5.49 -7.13
N GLY A 114 -22.03 -4.76 -7.95
CA GLY A 114 -22.51 -3.59 -8.68
C GLY A 114 -22.19 -2.24 -8.03
N TYR A 115 -21.27 -2.16 -7.06
CA TYR A 115 -21.10 -0.94 -6.27
C TYR A 115 -19.64 -0.59 -5.97
N ASP A 116 -19.42 0.74 -5.83
CA ASP A 116 -18.46 1.35 -4.91
C ASP A 116 -19.23 1.74 -3.64
N PHE A 117 -18.60 2.05 -2.51
CA PHE A 117 -19.36 2.53 -1.36
C PHE A 117 -18.62 3.50 -0.44
N ILE A 118 -19.42 4.35 0.22
CA ILE A 118 -18.98 5.34 1.19
C ILE A 118 -19.67 5.03 2.51
N ILE A 119 -18.89 4.90 3.58
CA ILE A 119 -19.38 4.70 4.93
C ILE A 119 -19.18 5.99 5.71
N GLU A 120 -20.25 6.44 6.35
CA GLU A 120 -20.26 7.65 7.17
C GLU A 120 -21.01 7.42 8.48
N GLY A 121 -20.88 8.37 9.39
CA GLY A 121 -21.53 8.29 10.69
C GLY A 121 -20.87 7.28 11.63
N LYS A 122 -21.60 6.93 12.70
CA LYS A 122 -21.16 6.01 13.75
C LYS A 122 -22.37 5.23 14.28
N SER A 123 -22.25 3.92 14.34
CA SER A 123 -23.31 3.07 14.91
C SER A 123 -23.31 3.14 16.45
N GLU A 124 -24.46 3.05 17.06
CA GLU A 124 -24.61 2.95 18.52
C GLU A 124 -24.15 1.58 19.05
N LYS A 125 -24.30 0.54 18.25
CA LYS A 125 -23.96 -0.84 18.58
C LYS A 125 -23.06 -1.48 17.52
N PRO A 126 -22.34 -2.56 17.83
CA PRO A 126 -21.55 -3.27 16.84
C PRO A 126 -22.40 -3.81 15.69
N VAL A 127 -22.00 -3.48 14.45
CA VAL A 127 -22.65 -3.92 13.21
C VAL A 127 -21.64 -4.42 12.20
N TYR A 128 -22.10 -5.13 11.18
CA TYR A 128 -21.35 -5.37 9.95
C TYR A 128 -22.20 -5.03 8.73
N LEU A 129 -21.56 -4.55 7.67
CA LEU A 129 -22.23 -4.29 6.41
C LEU A 129 -22.33 -5.58 5.60
N TYR A 130 -23.53 -5.96 5.22
CA TYR A 130 -23.80 -7.10 4.33
C TYR A 130 -24.27 -6.56 2.97
N ILE A 131 -23.63 -7.05 1.90
CA ILE A 131 -23.99 -6.74 0.52
C ILE A 131 -24.09 -8.05 -0.25
N ASN A 132 -25.23 -8.29 -0.88
CA ASN A 132 -25.46 -9.38 -1.81
C ASN A 132 -26.26 -8.86 -3.01
N ASN A 133 -25.55 -8.42 -4.05
CA ASN A 133 -26.15 -7.71 -5.19
C ASN A 133 -27.05 -6.55 -4.70
N ASP A 134 -28.33 -6.56 -5.02
CA ASP A 134 -29.29 -5.52 -4.61
C ASP A 134 -29.82 -5.67 -3.18
N ASN A 135 -29.42 -6.70 -2.46
CA ASN A 135 -29.75 -6.85 -1.04
C ASN A 135 -28.57 -6.35 -0.19
N PHE A 136 -28.75 -5.24 0.50
CA PHE A 136 -27.74 -4.66 1.37
C PHE A 136 -28.37 -4.15 2.67
N GLU A 137 -27.71 -4.44 3.78
CA GLU A 137 -28.19 -4.09 5.12
C GLU A 137 -27.06 -4.01 6.15
N LEU A 138 -27.31 -3.31 7.25
CA LEU A 138 -26.49 -3.37 8.44
C LEU A 138 -27.04 -4.45 9.38
N ARG A 139 -26.20 -5.44 9.69
CA ARG A 139 -26.54 -6.57 10.56
C ARG A 139 -25.86 -6.45 11.91
N ASP A 140 -26.49 -6.98 12.95
CA ASP A 140 -25.95 -7.02 14.30
C ASP A 140 -24.67 -7.88 14.36
N ALA A 141 -23.60 -7.32 14.93
CA ALA A 141 -22.32 -7.99 15.14
C ALA A 141 -22.04 -8.33 16.61
N LYS A 142 -23.02 -8.28 17.51
CA LYS A 142 -22.84 -8.46 18.96
C LYS A 142 -22.05 -9.72 19.32
N GLY A 143 -22.34 -10.86 18.70
CA GLY A 143 -21.64 -12.14 18.97
C GLY A 143 -20.30 -12.26 18.26
N ILE A 144 -19.99 -11.34 17.33
CA ILE A 144 -18.77 -11.36 16.50
C ILE A 144 -17.75 -10.32 17.01
N TRP A 145 -18.24 -9.27 17.64
CA TRP A 145 -17.39 -8.27 18.30
C TRP A 145 -16.56 -8.91 19.42
N GLY A 146 -15.28 -8.57 19.50
CA GLY A 146 -14.31 -9.21 20.41
C GLY A 146 -13.65 -10.47 19.86
N GLN A 147 -14.18 -11.04 18.78
CA GLN A 147 -13.58 -12.23 18.17
C GLN A 147 -12.32 -11.89 17.35
N ALA A 148 -11.35 -12.80 17.39
CA ALA A 148 -10.18 -12.79 16.52
C ALA A 148 -10.60 -12.75 15.05
N THR A 149 -9.78 -12.15 14.18
CA THR A 149 -10.14 -11.91 12.78
C THR A 149 -10.52 -13.19 12.05
N ARG A 150 -9.74 -14.25 12.23
CA ARG A 150 -9.99 -15.55 11.59
C ARG A 150 -11.31 -16.17 12.05
N ARG A 151 -11.57 -16.10 13.36
CA ARG A 151 -12.83 -16.60 13.92
C ARG A 151 -14.03 -15.78 13.45
N ALA A 152 -13.90 -14.45 13.43
CA ALA A 152 -14.94 -13.56 12.94
C ALA A 152 -15.26 -13.81 11.45
N GLN A 153 -14.23 -13.99 10.61
CA GLN A 153 -14.46 -14.34 9.20
C GLN A 153 -15.19 -15.68 9.05
N GLN A 154 -14.82 -16.70 9.83
CA GLN A 154 -15.52 -17.99 9.80
C GLN A 154 -17.00 -17.85 10.22
N MET A 155 -17.26 -17.17 11.34
CA MET A 155 -18.64 -16.95 11.81
C MET A 155 -19.50 -16.21 10.76
N LEU A 156 -18.92 -15.21 10.10
CA LEU A 156 -19.63 -14.47 9.04
C LEU A 156 -19.83 -15.34 7.79
N ALA A 157 -18.86 -16.17 7.41
CA ALA A 157 -19.03 -17.11 6.31
C ALA A 157 -20.14 -18.15 6.59
N ASP A 158 -20.20 -18.66 7.83
CA ASP A 158 -21.22 -19.60 8.27
C ASP A 158 -22.64 -18.97 8.26
N GLN A 159 -22.73 -17.68 8.59
CA GLN A 159 -24.00 -16.93 8.60
C GLN A 159 -24.45 -16.44 7.21
N THR A 160 -23.53 -16.38 6.23
CA THR A 160 -23.80 -15.79 4.91
C THR A 160 -23.47 -16.77 3.79
N SER A 161 -22.20 -16.85 3.41
CA SER A 161 -21.73 -17.78 2.38
C SER A 161 -20.22 -17.99 2.48
N PRO A 162 -19.73 -19.20 2.29
CA PRO A 162 -18.28 -19.47 2.17
C PRO A 162 -17.64 -18.81 0.93
N MET A 163 -18.46 -18.38 -0.03
CA MET A 163 -18.04 -17.68 -1.25
C MET A 163 -18.03 -16.16 -1.11
N ALA A 164 -18.49 -15.62 0.02
CA ALA A 164 -18.46 -14.20 0.28
C ALA A 164 -17.01 -13.71 0.49
N SER A 165 -16.71 -12.53 -0.01
CA SER A 165 -15.51 -11.79 0.40
C SER A 165 -15.81 -11.11 1.74
N ILE A 166 -15.02 -11.41 2.75
CA ILE A 166 -15.24 -10.96 4.12
C ILE A 166 -14.02 -10.21 4.59
N ALA A 167 -14.19 -8.95 4.95
CA ALA A 167 -13.16 -8.11 5.54
C ALA A 167 -13.58 -7.70 6.96
N VAL A 168 -12.73 -7.93 7.96
CA VAL A 168 -13.02 -7.67 9.37
C VAL A 168 -11.85 -7.01 10.09
N ILE A 169 -12.18 -6.28 11.16
CA ILE A 169 -11.19 -5.86 12.16
C ILE A 169 -11.08 -6.87 13.29
N GLY A 170 -9.90 -6.92 13.90
CA GLY A 170 -9.64 -7.69 15.12
C GLY A 170 -9.79 -6.83 16.39
N PRO A 171 -9.48 -7.42 17.56
CA PRO A 171 -9.48 -6.73 18.85
C PRO A 171 -8.69 -5.41 18.86
N ALA A 172 -7.56 -5.32 18.16
CA ALA A 172 -6.79 -4.08 18.06
C ALA A 172 -7.61 -2.93 17.45
N GLY A 173 -8.34 -3.20 16.36
CA GLY A 173 -9.23 -2.19 15.75
C GLY A 173 -10.38 -1.81 16.68
N GLU A 174 -10.99 -2.80 17.34
CA GLU A 174 -12.10 -2.58 18.29
C GLU A 174 -11.67 -1.73 19.50
N ASN A 175 -10.42 -1.90 19.97
CA ASN A 175 -9.80 -1.12 21.03
C ASN A 175 -9.15 0.19 20.56
N LEU A 176 -9.46 0.62 19.34
CA LEU A 176 -9.01 1.88 18.75
C LEU A 176 -7.48 2.02 18.70
N VAL A 177 -6.78 0.93 18.47
CA VAL A 177 -5.33 0.94 18.26
C VAL A 177 -5.03 1.47 16.86
N PRO A 178 -4.31 2.60 16.70
CA PRO A 178 -3.95 3.13 15.38
C PRO A 178 -3.20 2.13 14.49
N MET A 179 -2.27 1.38 15.09
CA MET A 179 -1.51 0.32 14.42
C MET A 179 -2.34 -0.96 14.25
N SER A 180 -3.53 -0.83 13.68
CA SER A 180 -4.43 -1.95 13.42
C SER A 180 -4.83 -2.05 11.94
N VAL A 181 -5.36 -3.22 11.55
CA VAL A 181 -5.68 -3.56 10.16
C VAL A 181 -7.13 -3.96 9.97
N LEU A 182 -7.61 -3.79 8.74
CA LEU A 182 -8.75 -4.52 8.20
C LEU A 182 -8.22 -5.73 7.40
N ILE A 183 -8.64 -6.94 7.72
CA ILE A 183 -8.15 -8.18 7.09
C ILE A 183 -9.26 -8.83 6.27
N SER A 184 -8.94 -9.13 5.00
CA SER A 184 -9.80 -9.86 4.06
C SER A 184 -9.13 -11.15 3.61
N ALA A 185 -9.94 -12.14 3.23
CA ALA A 185 -9.48 -13.42 2.65
C ALA A 185 -8.33 -14.07 3.46
N ARG A 186 -8.41 -13.97 4.78
CA ARG A 186 -7.46 -14.49 5.80
C ARG A 186 -6.10 -13.78 5.86
N GLN A 187 -5.66 -13.06 4.82
CA GLN A 187 -4.28 -12.58 4.73
C GLN A 187 -4.11 -11.20 4.12
N HIS A 188 -5.06 -10.75 3.32
CA HIS A 188 -4.95 -9.46 2.66
C HIS A 188 -5.42 -8.36 3.58
N SER A 189 -4.55 -7.39 3.86
CA SER A 189 -4.83 -6.37 4.87
C SER A 189 -4.71 -4.95 4.34
N GLY A 190 -5.58 -4.08 4.87
CA GLY A 190 -5.46 -2.64 4.81
C GLY A 190 -4.89 -2.12 6.12
N GLY A 191 -3.62 -1.70 6.12
CA GLY A 191 -2.94 -1.26 7.33
C GLY A 191 -3.30 0.15 7.77
N GLY A 192 -3.39 0.38 9.09
CA GLY A 192 -3.61 1.68 9.71
C GLY A 192 -5.07 2.16 9.70
N ILE A 193 -6.04 1.31 9.38
CA ILE A 193 -7.46 1.69 9.28
C ILE A 193 -8.38 0.94 10.24
N GLY A 194 -7.89 -0.08 10.94
CA GLY A 194 -8.74 -0.89 11.81
C GLY A 194 -9.43 -0.09 12.91
N SER A 195 -8.72 0.85 13.54
CA SER A 195 -9.28 1.72 14.58
C SER A 195 -10.39 2.64 14.08
N ILE A 196 -10.38 3.01 12.79
CA ILE A 196 -11.43 3.84 12.19
C ILE A 196 -12.72 3.03 12.07
N PHE A 197 -12.62 1.78 11.61
CA PHE A 197 -13.74 0.85 11.64
C PHE A 197 -14.25 0.64 13.08
N GLY A 198 -13.32 0.46 14.03
CA GLY A 198 -13.66 0.31 15.45
C GLY A 198 -14.37 1.51 16.04
N SER A 199 -13.93 2.75 15.72
CA SER A 199 -14.58 3.99 16.19
C SER A 199 -16.01 4.13 15.69
N LYS A 200 -16.30 3.58 14.51
CA LYS A 200 -17.63 3.54 13.91
C LYS A 200 -18.48 2.33 14.36
N LYS A 201 -17.92 1.48 15.23
CA LYS A 201 -18.50 0.19 15.64
C LYS A 201 -18.84 -0.73 14.47
N LEU A 202 -18.07 -0.63 13.40
CA LEU A 202 -18.21 -1.45 12.21
C LEU A 202 -17.23 -2.64 12.27
N LYS A 203 -17.72 -3.83 12.56
CA LYS A 203 -16.89 -5.05 12.66
C LYS A 203 -16.26 -5.42 11.33
N GLY A 204 -16.96 -5.17 10.23
CA GLY A 204 -16.46 -5.52 8.91
C GLY A 204 -17.50 -5.40 7.81
N VAL A 205 -17.11 -5.92 6.65
CA VAL A 205 -17.92 -5.91 5.43
C VAL A 205 -17.96 -7.31 4.84
N VAL A 206 -19.15 -7.77 4.47
CA VAL A 206 -19.40 -9.04 3.80
C VAL A 206 -19.98 -8.77 2.44
N ILE A 207 -19.32 -9.20 1.38
CA ILE A 207 -19.71 -8.91 0.01
C ILE A 207 -19.91 -10.22 -0.78
N GLN A 208 -21.09 -10.36 -1.33
CA GLN A 208 -21.45 -11.35 -2.34
C GLN A 208 -21.85 -10.61 -3.61
N GLY A 209 -21.32 -11.03 -4.74
CA GLY A 209 -21.67 -10.50 -6.04
C GLY A 209 -21.45 -11.58 -7.08
N ASP A 210 -22.36 -11.69 -8.02
CA ASP A 210 -22.32 -12.67 -9.11
C ASP A 210 -22.65 -12.06 -10.48
N GLN A 211 -22.86 -10.74 -10.52
CA GLN A 211 -23.14 -10.07 -11.79
C GLN A 211 -21.90 -10.03 -12.69
N PRO A 212 -22.06 -10.28 -13.98
CA PRO A 212 -20.95 -10.24 -14.92
C PRO A 212 -20.41 -8.81 -15.09
N ILE A 213 -19.10 -8.68 -15.20
CA ILE A 213 -18.46 -7.44 -15.64
C ILE A 213 -18.47 -7.41 -17.18
N HIS A 214 -19.13 -6.41 -17.74
CA HIS A 214 -19.19 -6.24 -19.18
C HIS A 214 -17.89 -5.64 -19.72
N ILE A 215 -17.38 -6.23 -20.80
CA ILE A 215 -16.18 -5.80 -21.52
C ILE A 215 -16.66 -5.25 -22.89
N HIS A 216 -16.11 -4.10 -23.30
CA HIS A 216 -16.49 -3.45 -24.56
C HIS A 216 -15.95 -4.19 -25.79
N ALA A 217 -14.65 -4.54 -25.75
CA ALA A 217 -14.01 -5.26 -26.86
C ALA A 217 -14.66 -6.63 -27.10
N ASP A 218 -14.60 -7.08 -28.33
CA ASP A 218 -15.00 -8.45 -28.65
C ASP A 218 -14.02 -9.49 -28.02
N LYS A 219 -14.43 -10.74 -28.04
CA LYS A 219 -13.66 -11.81 -27.40
C LYS A 219 -12.24 -11.96 -27.98
N LYS A 220 -12.07 -11.76 -29.30
CA LYS A 220 -10.76 -11.92 -29.97
C LYS A 220 -9.80 -10.77 -29.59
N GLU A 221 -10.30 -9.56 -29.58
CA GLU A 221 -9.54 -8.38 -29.18
C GLU A 221 -9.13 -8.49 -27.70
N TRP A 222 -10.08 -8.81 -26.81
CA TRP A 222 -9.80 -9.01 -25.40
C TRP A 222 -8.76 -10.09 -25.15
N GLN A 223 -8.88 -11.22 -25.86
CA GLN A 223 -7.92 -12.31 -25.75
C GLN A 223 -6.52 -11.87 -26.18
N LYS A 224 -6.39 -11.19 -27.32
CA LYS A 224 -5.10 -10.67 -27.82
C LYS A 224 -4.43 -9.72 -26.84
N ILE A 225 -5.19 -8.83 -26.23
CA ILE A 225 -4.67 -7.88 -25.21
C ILE A 225 -4.24 -8.64 -23.95
N THR A 226 -5.03 -9.62 -23.52
CA THR A 226 -4.70 -10.47 -22.37
C THR A 226 -3.44 -11.29 -22.60
N GLU A 227 -3.29 -11.88 -23.78
CA GLU A 227 -2.09 -12.62 -24.18
C GLU A 227 -0.84 -11.73 -24.17
N ARG A 228 -0.95 -10.51 -24.71
CA ARG A 228 0.15 -9.54 -24.64
C ARG A 228 0.50 -9.15 -23.19
N ASN A 229 -0.49 -8.95 -22.37
CA ASN A 229 -0.28 -8.65 -20.96
C ASN A 229 0.42 -9.81 -20.21
N ILE A 230 0.01 -11.05 -20.49
CA ILE A 230 0.66 -12.26 -19.96
C ILE A 230 2.11 -12.35 -20.45
N ASP A 231 2.37 -12.05 -21.70
CA ASP A 231 3.69 -12.07 -22.29
C ASP A 231 4.64 -11.06 -21.63
N LEU A 232 4.15 -9.84 -21.41
CA LEU A 232 4.89 -8.80 -20.67
C LEU A 232 5.08 -9.16 -19.18
N PHE A 233 4.13 -9.84 -18.59
CA PHE A 233 4.30 -10.38 -17.24
C PHE A 233 5.47 -11.39 -17.18
N GLY A 234 5.85 -11.88 -18.34
CA GLY A 234 6.83 -12.93 -18.48
C GLY A 234 6.23 -14.28 -18.14
N SER A 235 5.77 -14.97 -19.12
CA SER A 235 4.89 -16.14 -19.09
C SER A 235 4.96 -16.94 -17.77
N LEU A 236 3.87 -17.48 -17.32
CA LEU A 236 3.84 -18.35 -16.13
C LEU A 236 4.91 -19.45 -16.19
N ASN A 237 5.30 -19.88 -17.39
CA ASN A 237 6.37 -20.86 -17.58
C ASN A 237 7.74 -20.32 -17.17
N GLN A 238 8.05 -19.06 -17.41
CA GLN A 238 9.31 -18.46 -16.99
C GLN A 238 9.41 -18.33 -15.47
N HIS A 239 8.28 -18.13 -14.79
CA HIS A 239 8.23 -18.12 -13.34
C HIS A 239 8.25 -19.53 -12.74
N VAL A 240 7.73 -20.50 -13.48
CA VAL A 240 7.59 -21.88 -13.05
C VAL A 240 8.83 -22.71 -13.43
N VAL A 241 9.54 -22.32 -14.49
CA VAL A 241 10.73 -23.02 -14.98
C VAL A 241 11.97 -22.21 -14.68
N PRO A 242 12.77 -22.61 -13.67
CA PRO A 242 13.98 -21.87 -13.29
C PRO A 242 15.02 -21.71 -14.41
N SER A 243 14.94 -22.54 -15.45
CA SER A 243 15.82 -22.50 -16.61
C SER A 243 15.50 -21.40 -17.63
N ALA A 244 14.41 -20.70 -17.47
CA ALA A 244 14.00 -19.60 -18.32
C ALA A 244 13.89 -18.30 -17.49
N PRO A 245 15.00 -17.67 -17.09
CA PRO A 245 14.99 -16.52 -16.22
C PRO A 245 14.32 -15.33 -16.93
N ASN A 246 13.37 -14.72 -16.27
CA ASN A 246 12.82 -13.44 -16.64
C ASN A 246 13.71 -12.35 -16.03
N PRO A 247 14.29 -11.45 -16.81
CA PRO A 247 15.17 -10.39 -16.31
C PRO A 247 14.52 -9.51 -15.24
N LEU A 248 13.22 -9.28 -15.33
CA LEU A 248 12.46 -8.56 -14.32
C LEU A 248 12.45 -9.31 -12.98
N PHE A 249 12.43 -10.63 -13.02
CA PHE A 249 12.34 -11.49 -11.83
C PHE A 249 13.64 -12.11 -11.40
N GLU A 250 14.71 -11.90 -12.13
CA GLU A 250 16.05 -12.35 -11.73
C GLU A 250 16.44 -11.80 -10.36
N PHE A 251 15.98 -10.58 -10.07
CA PHE A 251 16.09 -9.98 -8.76
C PHE A 251 15.28 -10.71 -7.67
N TRP A 252 14.19 -11.33 -8.05
CA TRP A 252 13.27 -12.06 -7.18
C TRP A 252 13.66 -13.52 -7.03
N ALA A 253 14.31 -14.03 -8.05
CA ALA A 253 14.64 -15.44 -8.18
C ALA A 253 15.83 -15.82 -7.30
N PRO A 254 16.69 -16.59 -7.67
CA PRO A 254 17.41 -17.67 -7.01
C PRO A 254 17.72 -17.43 -5.55
N GLY A 255 17.20 -18.23 -4.72
CA GLY A 255 17.30 -18.06 -3.30
C GLY A 255 16.62 -16.78 -2.84
N SER A 256 15.92 -16.15 -3.74
CA SER A 256 15.45 -14.81 -3.62
C SER A 256 14.21 -14.69 -2.74
N ARG A 257 13.83 -13.47 -2.55
CA ARG A 257 12.64 -13.06 -1.84
C ARG A 257 11.33 -13.48 -2.52
N TRP A 258 11.39 -13.78 -3.81
CA TRP A 258 10.23 -14.14 -4.61
C TRP A 258 10.18 -15.61 -4.97
N ASN A 259 10.93 -16.39 -4.29
CA ASN A 259 10.90 -17.82 -4.46
C ASN A 259 9.58 -18.45 -4.02
N GLY A 260 8.72 -17.70 -3.42
CA GLY A 260 7.34 -18.06 -3.21
C GLY A 260 6.44 -17.80 -4.41
N MET A 261 6.97 -17.10 -5.40
CA MET A 261 6.29 -16.96 -6.66
C MET A 261 6.59 -18.14 -7.50
N PRO A 262 5.83 -18.36 -8.41
CA PRO A 262 4.73 -19.28 -8.27
C PRO A 262 5.23 -20.48 -7.49
N GLY A 263 4.39 -21.07 -6.66
CA GLY A 263 4.77 -22.07 -5.66
C GLY A 263 5.62 -23.24 -6.12
N ASN A 264 5.44 -23.69 -7.33
CA ASN A 264 6.22 -24.81 -7.86
C ASN A 264 7.67 -24.47 -8.21
N VAL A 265 8.00 -23.23 -8.60
CA VAL A 265 9.40 -22.79 -8.76
C VAL A 265 10.09 -22.83 -7.41
N TRP A 266 9.44 -22.26 -6.41
CA TRP A 266 9.93 -22.25 -5.06
C TRP A 266 10.05 -23.66 -4.47
N GLN A 267 9.02 -24.46 -4.62
CA GLN A 267 9.00 -25.84 -4.13
C GLN A 267 10.08 -26.70 -4.79
N LYS A 268 10.35 -26.51 -6.08
CA LYS A 268 11.44 -27.20 -6.77
C LYS A 268 12.82 -26.77 -6.30
N ALA A 269 12.99 -25.45 -6.07
CA ALA A 269 14.26 -24.91 -5.63
C ALA A 269 14.58 -25.26 -4.16
N ASN A 270 13.54 -25.30 -3.30
CA ASN A 270 13.69 -25.43 -1.85
C ASN A 270 12.60 -26.30 -1.23
N PRO A 271 12.43 -27.54 -1.64
CA PRO A 271 11.51 -28.45 -0.96
C PRO A 271 12.25 -29.24 0.14
N PRO A 272 11.67 -29.40 1.33
CA PRO A 272 10.57 -28.62 1.88
C PRO A 272 11.00 -27.17 2.13
N ILE A 273 10.03 -26.27 2.11
CA ILE A 273 10.32 -24.85 2.31
C ILE A 273 10.91 -24.61 3.69
N ILE A 274 12.05 -23.94 3.70
CA ILE A 274 12.73 -23.54 4.93
C ILE A 274 12.47 -22.06 5.13
N LEU A 275 11.62 -21.74 6.12
CA LEU A 275 11.37 -20.36 6.51
C LEU A 275 12.46 -19.86 7.44
N GLY A 276 12.84 -18.61 7.29
CA GLY A 276 13.86 -17.97 8.13
C GLY A 276 15.22 -17.85 7.46
N GLU A 277 15.50 -18.56 6.39
CA GLU A 277 16.77 -18.46 5.68
C GLU A 277 16.73 -17.39 4.61
N ASP A 278 16.24 -17.66 3.45
CA ASP A 278 16.14 -16.64 2.42
C ASP A 278 14.68 -16.18 2.24
N MET A 279 14.36 -15.08 2.83
CA MET A 279 12.99 -14.65 3.08
C MET A 279 12.65 -13.39 2.34
N ARG A 280 12.82 -13.41 1.04
CA ARG A 280 12.65 -12.23 0.22
C ARG A 280 11.27 -12.10 -0.41
N SER A 281 10.42 -13.11 -0.32
CA SER A 281 9.02 -12.93 -0.71
C SER A 281 8.24 -12.19 0.37
N PRO A 282 7.21 -11.42 0.02
CA PRO A 282 6.50 -10.57 0.99
C PRO A 282 5.92 -11.33 2.18
N ASN A 283 5.28 -12.45 1.93
CA ASN A 283 4.72 -13.29 2.96
C ASN A 283 5.80 -13.88 3.88
N LYS A 284 6.93 -14.27 3.33
CA LYS A 284 8.05 -14.76 4.09
C LYS A 284 8.77 -13.68 4.86
N ILE A 285 8.81 -12.46 4.35
CA ILE A 285 9.31 -11.31 5.10
C ILE A 285 8.56 -11.16 6.41
N SER A 286 7.24 -11.29 6.41
CA SER A 286 6.45 -11.24 7.65
C SER A 286 6.89 -12.32 8.62
N TYR A 287 7.02 -13.54 8.18
CA TYR A 287 7.49 -14.66 9.02
C TYR A 287 8.89 -14.41 9.58
N ARG A 288 9.81 -14.05 8.72
CA ARG A 288 11.18 -13.76 9.12
C ARG A 288 11.26 -12.61 10.11
N TRP A 289 10.46 -11.58 9.90
CA TRP A 289 10.52 -10.42 10.75
C TRP A 289 9.89 -10.66 12.12
N CYS A 290 8.85 -11.44 12.17
CA CYS A 290 8.32 -11.86 13.46
C CYS A 290 9.30 -12.75 14.23
N ALA A 291 9.92 -13.71 13.56
CA ALA A 291 10.84 -14.63 14.21
C ALA A 291 12.25 -14.05 14.42
N SER A 292 12.98 -13.89 13.32
CA SER A 292 14.41 -13.62 13.42
C SER A 292 14.74 -12.23 13.90
N GLN A 293 13.85 -11.26 13.73
CA GLN A 293 14.10 -9.91 14.23
C GLN A 293 13.71 -9.76 15.70
N PHE A 294 12.60 -10.31 16.12
CA PHE A 294 12.26 -10.33 17.54
C PHE A 294 13.24 -11.18 18.36
N PHE A 295 13.71 -12.27 17.79
CA PHE A 295 14.69 -13.14 18.43
C PHE A 295 16.13 -12.80 18.04
N LEU A 296 16.46 -11.52 17.99
CA LEU A 296 17.80 -10.99 17.81
C LEU A 296 18.49 -11.42 16.50
N GLY A 297 17.69 -11.66 15.48
CA GLY A 297 18.18 -12.02 14.15
C GLY A 297 18.66 -13.47 14.04
N LYS A 298 18.46 -14.31 15.05
CA LYS A 298 18.76 -15.73 14.94
C LYS A 298 17.88 -16.36 13.86
N PRO A 299 18.43 -16.95 12.79
CA PRO A 299 17.62 -17.60 11.78
C PRO A 299 16.93 -18.81 12.41
N GLN A 300 15.63 -18.88 12.16
CA GLN A 300 14.82 -20.02 12.59
C GLN A 300 14.37 -20.77 11.36
N GLY A 301 15.11 -21.79 10.99
CA GLY A 301 14.75 -22.69 9.90
C GLY A 301 13.45 -23.44 10.22
N LEU A 302 12.43 -23.27 9.39
CA LEU A 302 11.17 -23.97 9.52
C LEU A 302 10.88 -24.70 8.22
N LYS A 303 10.77 -26.02 8.33
CA LYS A 303 10.39 -26.91 7.22
C LYS A 303 8.93 -27.24 7.36
N ILE A 304 8.09 -26.58 6.59
CA ILE A 304 6.64 -26.81 6.58
C ILE A 304 6.10 -26.81 5.17
N GLN A 305 4.98 -27.46 5.00
CA GLN A 305 4.25 -27.41 3.75
C GLN A 305 3.49 -26.10 3.66
N VAL A 306 3.67 -25.40 2.55
CA VAL A 306 2.92 -24.17 2.24
C VAL A 306 2.30 -24.27 0.86
N ARG A 307 1.15 -23.63 0.72
CA ARG A 307 0.47 -23.45 -0.56
C ARG A 307 0.47 -21.97 -0.92
N ASN A 308 0.83 -21.66 -2.16
CA ASN A 308 0.74 -20.30 -2.65
C ASN A 308 -0.71 -19.87 -2.81
N ASN A 309 -1.01 -18.71 -2.28
CA ASN A 309 -2.29 -18.05 -2.44
C ASN A 309 -2.09 -16.73 -3.20
N GLY A 310 -3.11 -16.27 -3.89
CA GLY A 310 -3.05 -15.07 -4.70
C GLY A 310 -4.34 -14.27 -4.67
N CYS A 311 -4.20 -13.02 -5.06
CA CYS A 311 -5.34 -12.16 -5.33
C CYS A 311 -6.08 -12.64 -6.59
N TYR A 312 -7.30 -12.16 -6.76
CA TYR A 312 -8.11 -12.40 -7.97
C TYR A 312 -7.34 -11.98 -9.24
N SER A 313 -7.33 -12.82 -10.27
CA SER A 313 -6.62 -12.61 -11.54
C SER A 313 -5.12 -12.27 -11.40
N CYS A 314 -4.46 -12.70 -10.31
CA CYS A 314 -3.04 -12.45 -10.13
C CYS A 314 -2.21 -13.74 -10.26
N PRO A 315 -1.42 -13.88 -11.32
CA PRO A 315 -0.58 -15.06 -11.52
C PRO A 315 0.65 -15.07 -10.59
N LEU A 316 1.01 -13.96 -9.98
CA LEU A 316 2.14 -13.85 -9.05
C LEU A 316 1.95 -14.71 -7.79
N ARG A 317 0.74 -14.76 -7.24
CA ARG A 317 0.40 -15.57 -6.06
C ARG A 317 1.43 -15.43 -4.94
N CYS A 318 1.70 -14.18 -4.53
CA CYS A 318 2.80 -13.85 -3.62
C CYS A 318 2.51 -14.13 -2.14
N TYR A 319 1.32 -14.59 -1.80
CA TYR A 319 0.98 -15.03 -0.45
C TYR A 319 1.12 -16.55 -0.29
N SER A 320 1.36 -17.00 0.93
CA SER A 320 1.42 -18.41 1.25
C SER A 320 0.45 -18.75 2.38
N ILE A 321 -0.18 -19.89 2.27
CA ILE A 321 -0.97 -20.50 3.33
C ILE A 321 -0.14 -21.64 3.90
N VAL A 322 0.05 -21.66 5.21
CA VAL A 322 0.67 -22.76 5.94
C VAL A 322 -0.38 -23.85 6.11
N GLU A 323 -0.09 -25.05 5.60
CA GLU A 323 -1.02 -26.19 5.64
C GLU A 323 -0.76 -27.10 6.85
N ASP A 324 0.47 -27.09 7.36
CA ASP A 324 0.84 -27.86 8.56
C ASP A 324 0.70 -26.98 9.81
N GLU A 325 -0.49 -26.95 10.37
CA GLU A 325 -0.80 -26.13 11.55
C GLU A 325 -0.05 -26.62 12.80
N GLU A 326 0.19 -27.92 12.94
CA GLU A 326 0.89 -28.48 14.10
C GLU A 326 2.38 -28.10 14.08
N ALA A 327 3.04 -28.22 12.91
CA ALA A 327 4.42 -27.79 12.77
C ALA A 327 4.54 -26.26 12.93
N ALA A 328 3.59 -25.51 12.39
CA ALA A 328 3.54 -24.07 12.54
C ALA A 328 3.39 -23.62 14.00
N ALA A 329 2.57 -24.30 14.76
CA ALA A 329 2.33 -23.99 16.18
C ALA A 329 3.59 -24.17 17.07
N ARG A 330 4.55 -24.96 16.60
CA ARG A 330 5.84 -25.18 17.31
C ARG A 330 6.89 -24.14 16.96
N HIS A 331 6.59 -23.23 16.05
CA HIS A 331 7.58 -22.26 15.56
C HIS A 331 7.17 -20.83 15.88
N ALA A 332 8.04 -20.11 16.59
CA ALA A 332 7.76 -18.78 17.09
C ALA A 332 7.29 -17.78 16.03
N SER A 333 7.86 -17.83 14.81
CA SER A 333 7.45 -16.92 13.74
C SER A 333 6.03 -17.16 13.29
N MET A 334 5.60 -18.41 13.19
CA MET A 334 4.23 -18.75 12.78
C MET A 334 3.23 -18.34 13.86
N VAL A 335 3.54 -18.64 15.11
CA VAL A 335 2.72 -18.22 16.26
C VAL A 335 2.60 -16.70 16.30
N GLY A 336 3.69 -15.99 16.10
CA GLY A 336 3.72 -14.52 16.09
C GLY A 336 2.84 -13.94 14.97
N ILE A 337 2.95 -14.46 13.74
CA ILE A 337 2.14 -14.00 12.61
C ILE A 337 0.66 -14.29 12.83
N GLN A 338 0.35 -15.49 13.26
CA GLN A 338 -1.03 -15.88 13.52
C GLN A 338 -1.66 -15.00 14.60
N THR A 339 -0.93 -14.76 15.69
CA THR A 339 -1.40 -13.91 16.80
C THR A 339 -1.60 -12.47 16.33
N MET A 340 -0.64 -11.92 15.58
CA MET A 340 -0.71 -10.59 15.02
C MET A 340 -1.94 -10.41 14.12
N ASP A 341 -2.16 -11.35 13.20
CA ASP A 341 -3.29 -11.31 12.26
C ASP A 341 -4.62 -11.52 13.00
N ASP A 342 -4.69 -12.48 13.93
CA ASP A 342 -5.89 -12.77 14.72
C ASP A 342 -6.31 -11.56 15.59
N LEU A 343 -5.36 -10.84 16.15
CA LEU A 343 -5.62 -9.63 16.91
C LEU A 343 -5.82 -8.40 16.03
N GLY A 344 -5.47 -8.47 14.76
CA GLY A 344 -5.58 -7.36 13.82
C GLY A 344 -4.56 -6.27 14.02
N VAL A 345 -3.32 -6.59 14.41
CA VAL A 345 -2.22 -5.63 14.62
C VAL A 345 -1.45 -5.40 13.31
N TRP A 346 -1.15 -4.15 12.99
CA TRP A 346 -0.36 -3.77 11.82
C TRP A 346 1.14 -3.77 12.13
N CYS A 347 1.78 -4.92 12.06
CA CYS A 347 3.18 -5.08 12.46
C CYS A 347 4.16 -4.87 11.30
N ASN A 348 3.98 -5.61 10.21
CA ASN A 348 4.99 -5.72 9.16
C ASN A 348 5.24 -4.40 8.42
N TYR A 349 4.27 -3.95 7.64
CA TYR A 349 4.38 -2.68 6.89
C TYR A 349 4.35 -1.45 7.80
N GLY A 350 3.83 -1.59 9.01
CA GLY A 350 3.91 -0.58 10.07
C GLY A 350 5.28 -0.48 10.74
N GLN A 351 6.22 -1.34 10.39
CA GLN A 351 7.60 -1.38 10.92
C GLN A 351 7.70 -1.60 12.45
N LEU A 352 6.61 -1.97 13.12
CA LEU A 352 6.53 -2.10 14.57
C LEU A 352 7.61 -3.02 15.13
N HIS A 353 7.81 -4.19 14.51
CA HIS A 353 8.81 -5.18 14.91
C HIS A 353 10.25 -4.65 14.86
N ARG A 354 10.59 -3.82 13.88
CA ARG A 354 11.94 -3.24 13.74
C ARG A 354 12.24 -2.31 14.91
N TYR A 355 11.31 -1.47 15.25
CA TYR A 355 11.49 -0.49 16.31
C TYR A 355 11.44 -1.15 17.69
N PHE A 356 10.56 -2.14 17.86
CA PHE A 356 10.58 -2.96 19.08
C PHE A 356 11.97 -3.57 19.31
N LYS A 357 12.52 -4.25 18.30
CA LYS A 357 13.85 -4.86 18.37
C LYS A 357 14.95 -3.85 18.70
N LYS A 358 14.94 -2.69 18.04
CA LYS A 358 15.93 -1.64 18.30
C LYS A 358 15.89 -1.16 19.75
N MET A 359 14.69 -0.86 20.22
CA MET A 359 14.49 -0.47 21.61
C MET A 359 15.05 -1.53 22.57
N TYR A 360 14.83 -2.82 22.25
CA TYR A 360 15.32 -3.93 23.03
C TYR A 360 16.85 -4.02 23.00
N VAL A 361 17.45 -4.13 21.83
CA VAL A 361 18.90 -4.30 21.65
C VAL A 361 19.71 -3.15 22.23
N LYS A 362 19.19 -1.93 22.16
CA LYS A 362 19.83 -0.74 22.73
C LYS A 362 19.50 -0.53 24.23
N GLY A 363 18.74 -1.41 24.84
CA GLY A 363 18.36 -1.32 26.25
C GLY A 363 17.44 -0.12 26.55
N LEU A 364 16.79 0.45 25.54
CA LEU A 364 15.96 1.65 25.69
C LEU A 364 14.67 1.36 26.44
N TRP A 365 14.09 0.17 26.32
CA TRP A 365 12.89 -0.20 27.07
C TRP A 365 13.09 -0.06 28.59
N LYS A 366 14.28 -0.42 29.10
CA LYS A 366 14.59 -0.26 30.52
C LYS A 366 14.67 1.22 30.95
N LYS A 367 15.02 2.11 30.04
CA LYS A 367 15.16 3.55 30.33
C LYS A 367 13.82 4.27 30.32
N VAL A 368 12.88 3.84 29.45
CA VAL A 368 11.66 4.60 29.16
C VAL A 368 10.41 4.03 29.83
N LEU A 369 10.39 2.75 30.19
CA LEU A 369 9.26 2.12 30.87
C LEU A 369 9.34 2.32 32.39
N PRO A 370 8.19 2.46 33.07
CA PRO A 370 8.13 2.35 34.53
C PRO A 370 8.75 1.03 34.99
N GLU A 371 9.53 1.07 36.05
CA GLU A 371 10.27 -0.11 36.57
C GLU A 371 9.36 -1.32 36.80
N LYS A 372 8.19 -1.11 37.42
CA LYS A 372 7.20 -2.17 37.64
C LYS A 372 6.74 -2.82 36.36
N GLU A 373 6.51 -2.02 35.30
CA GLU A 373 6.10 -2.54 33.98
C GLU A 373 7.26 -3.29 33.34
N TYR A 374 8.47 -2.70 33.27
CA TYR A 374 9.65 -3.34 32.72
C TYR A 374 9.91 -4.72 33.34
N ASN A 375 9.82 -4.83 34.65
CA ASN A 375 10.05 -6.08 35.38
C ASN A 375 8.91 -7.10 35.17
N SER A 376 7.72 -6.67 34.73
CA SER A 376 6.59 -7.57 34.43
C SER A 376 6.67 -8.22 33.05
N ILE A 377 7.55 -7.71 32.19
CA ILE A 377 7.68 -8.20 30.80
C ILE A 377 8.64 -9.40 30.80
N PRO A 378 8.27 -10.54 30.23
CA PRO A 378 9.08 -11.74 30.25
C PRO A 378 10.23 -11.71 29.23
N TRP A 379 11.17 -10.78 29.36
CA TRP A 379 12.29 -10.56 28.45
C TRP A 379 13.10 -11.81 28.14
N GLN A 380 13.26 -12.70 29.13
CA GLN A 380 14.02 -13.95 28.97
C GLN A 380 13.44 -14.82 27.85
N LYS A 381 12.14 -14.78 27.61
CA LYS A 381 11.51 -15.52 26.52
C LYS A 381 12.01 -15.13 25.13
N ILE A 382 12.51 -13.89 24.95
CA ILE A 382 13.15 -13.46 23.68
C ILE A 382 14.45 -14.27 23.48
N GLU A 383 15.28 -14.37 24.52
CA GLU A 383 16.54 -15.10 24.46
C GLU A 383 16.32 -16.62 24.30
N ASP A 384 15.28 -17.15 24.92
CA ASP A 384 14.89 -18.55 24.85
C ASP A 384 14.18 -18.91 23.54
N CYS A 385 13.90 -17.92 22.68
CA CYS A 385 13.08 -18.06 21.45
C CYS A 385 11.68 -18.67 21.73
N ASP A 386 11.10 -18.34 22.88
CA ASP A 386 9.76 -18.79 23.25
C ASP A 386 8.68 -17.95 22.56
N ALA A 387 7.86 -18.60 21.74
CA ALA A 387 6.79 -17.98 20.97
C ALA A 387 5.76 -17.25 21.84
N SER A 388 5.59 -17.64 23.08
CA SER A 388 4.63 -17.00 23.99
C SER A 388 4.98 -15.54 24.30
N PHE A 389 6.23 -15.11 24.08
CA PHE A 389 6.59 -13.69 24.12
C PHE A 389 5.82 -12.88 23.08
N LEU A 390 5.73 -13.37 21.84
CA LEU A 390 5.02 -12.67 20.76
C LEU A 390 3.51 -12.62 21.01
N GLN A 391 2.96 -13.67 21.63
CA GLN A 391 1.56 -13.69 22.05
C GLN A 391 1.29 -12.61 23.10
N ASP A 392 2.12 -12.52 24.13
CA ASP A 392 2.02 -11.48 25.17
C ASP A 392 2.18 -10.08 24.57
N LEU A 393 3.19 -9.88 23.73
CA LEU A 393 3.47 -8.59 23.09
C LEU A 393 2.28 -8.09 22.26
N PHE A 394 1.75 -8.93 21.36
CA PHE A 394 0.65 -8.51 20.50
C PHE A 394 -0.66 -8.34 21.27
N GLN A 395 -0.88 -9.11 22.35
CA GLN A 395 -2.01 -8.88 23.25
C GLN A 395 -1.87 -7.54 23.96
N ARG A 396 -0.70 -7.20 24.50
CA ARG A 396 -0.47 -5.87 25.11
C ARG A 396 -0.79 -4.75 24.14
N ILE A 397 -0.38 -4.87 22.89
CA ILE A 397 -0.67 -3.86 21.86
C ILE A 397 -2.16 -3.80 21.56
N ALA A 398 -2.79 -4.94 21.28
CA ALA A 398 -4.20 -4.99 20.86
C ALA A 398 -5.16 -4.50 21.96
N TYR A 399 -4.80 -4.69 23.23
CA TYR A 399 -5.59 -4.25 24.39
C TYR A 399 -5.01 -3.03 25.09
N ARG A 400 -4.02 -2.35 24.50
CA ARG A 400 -3.39 -1.11 24.99
C ARG A 400 -2.89 -1.22 26.43
N GLN A 401 -2.32 -2.36 26.80
CA GLN A 401 -1.87 -2.67 28.15
C GLN A 401 -0.49 -2.09 28.44
N GLY A 402 -0.40 -1.29 29.49
CA GLY A 402 0.83 -0.61 29.92
C GLY A 402 1.30 0.46 28.93
N GLU A 403 2.43 1.09 29.23
CA GLU A 403 3.02 2.10 28.36
C GLU A 403 3.57 1.48 27.07
N MET A 404 4.22 0.32 27.16
CA MET A 404 4.75 -0.35 25.98
C MET A 404 3.66 -0.74 24.99
N GLY A 405 2.60 -1.40 25.43
CA GLY A 405 1.51 -1.83 24.56
C GLY A 405 0.75 -0.66 23.97
N LYS A 406 0.48 0.36 24.77
CA LYS A 406 -0.19 1.59 24.34
C LYS A 406 0.61 2.29 23.23
N TRP A 407 1.88 2.60 23.46
CA TRP A 407 2.66 3.44 22.55
C TRP A 407 3.17 2.70 21.32
N LEU A 408 3.44 1.41 21.39
CA LEU A 408 3.64 0.59 20.19
C LEU A 408 2.40 0.58 19.28
N GLY A 409 1.22 0.67 19.89
CA GLY A 409 -0.05 0.72 19.17
C GLY A 409 -0.36 2.06 18.52
N GLU A 410 0.26 3.17 18.94
CA GLU A 410 0.01 4.51 18.35
C GLU A 410 0.64 4.67 16.95
N SER A 411 1.81 4.41 16.80
CA SER A 411 2.74 4.25 15.66
C SER A 411 4.13 4.65 16.13
N THR A 412 5.13 4.23 15.38
CA THR A 412 6.52 4.47 15.79
C THR A 412 6.86 5.94 16.02
N PRO A 413 6.49 6.89 15.15
CA PRO A 413 6.81 8.30 15.39
C PRO A 413 6.22 8.86 16.68
N TYR A 414 4.96 8.53 16.97
CA TYR A 414 4.30 8.95 18.21
C TYR A 414 4.95 8.32 19.44
N MET A 415 5.30 7.03 19.34
CA MET A 415 6.04 6.33 20.41
C MET A 415 7.39 6.98 20.69
N LEU A 416 8.17 7.26 19.65
CA LEU A 416 9.48 7.90 19.81
C LEU A 416 9.37 9.29 20.43
N GLY A 417 8.41 10.08 19.96
CA GLY A 417 8.12 11.41 20.51
C GLY A 417 7.73 11.36 21.98
N HIS A 418 6.86 10.43 22.37
CA HIS A 418 6.44 10.25 23.76
C HIS A 418 7.60 9.90 24.68
N PHE A 419 8.45 8.98 24.27
CA PHE A 419 9.60 8.54 25.06
C PHE A 419 10.82 9.47 24.94
N GLY A 420 10.73 10.56 24.20
CA GLY A 420 11.83 11.53 24.00
C GLY A 420 13.05 10.93 23.30
N ILE A 421 12.85 9.90 22.46
CA ILE A 421 13.92 9.23 21.73
C ILE A 421 14.23 10.02 20.48
N GLN A 422 15.48 10.47 20.33
CA GLN A 422 15.94 11.27 19.23
C GLN A 422 16.36 10.42 18.01
N GLU A 423 16.32 11.01 16.83
CA GLU A 423 16.82 10.36 15.61
C GLU A 423 18.30 9.94 15.77
N SER A 424 19.11 10.71 16.48
CA SER A 424 20.50 10.36 16.81
C SER A 424 20.66 9.02 17.51
N ASP A 425 19.66 8.58 18.27
CA ASP A 425 19.67 7.28 18.94
C ASP A 425 19.56 6.11 17.96
N TRP A 426 19.11 6.39 16.75
CA TRP A 426 18.88 5.41 15.70
C TRP A 426 19.80 5.56 14.49
N SER A 427 20.52 6.67 14.41
CA SER A 427 20.98 7.27 13.16
C SER A 427 21.95 6.45 12.32
N ASN A 428 22.43 5.32 12.78
CA ASN A 428 23.54 4.64 12.10
C ASN A 428 23.14 3.39 11.32
N ASP A 429 21.88 2.96 11.35
CA ASP A 429 21.50 1.67 10.76
C ASP A 429 20.44 1.71 9.66
N GLY A 430 20.13 2.90 9.12
CA GLY A 430 19.27 3.02 7.95
C GLY A 430 17.82 2.61 8.11
N SER A 431 17.36 2.40 9.30
CA SER A 431 16.04 1.85 9.55
C SER A 431 14.98 2.87 9.90
N THR A 432 15.32 4.15 9.97
CA THR A 432 14.35 5.22 10.09
C THR A 432 13.93 5.69 8.71
N ASN A 433 12.75 5.32 8.30
CA ASN A 433 12.21 5.70 7.01
C ASN A 433 11.28 6.91 7.16
N TYR A 434 11.79 7.96 7.82
CA TYR A 434 11.13 9.26 7.89
C TYR A 434 11.43 10.07 6.63
N TRP A 435 10.44 10.15 5.77
CA TRP A 435 10.49 10.88 4.51
C TRP A 435 9.25 11.75 4.42
N GLY A 436 9.41 13.05 4.49
CA GLY A 436 8.30 13.96 4.59
C GLY A 436 7.52 13.82 5.90
N LEU A 437 6.48 14.60 6.09
CA LEU A 437 5.48 14.29 7.10
C LEU A 437 4.70 13.05 6.70
N GLY A 438 4.17 12.39 7.67
CA GLY A 438 3.28 11.28 7.42
C GLY A 438 3.72 10.00 8.10
N HIS A 439 3.30 8.88 7.53
CA HIS A 439 3.65 7.56 8.04
C HIS A 439 5.04 7.15 7.58
N LEU A 440 5.71 6.31 8.37
CA LEU A 440 6.98 5.69 7.97
C LEU A 440 6.84 4.98 6.62
N LYS A 441 7.79 5.22 5.71
CA LYS A 441 7.78 4.64 4.37
C LYS A 441 8.43 3.26 4.40
N HIS A 442 7.63 2.19 4.41
CA HIS A 442 8.15 0.81 4.33
C HIS A 442 8.78 0.51 2.97
N HIS A 443 8.18 1.04 1.91
CA HIS A 443 8.62 0.89 0.54
C HIS A 443 9.36 2.13 0.04
N ALA A 444 10.17 2.72 0.90
CA ALA A 444 11.05 3.81 0.50
C ALA A 444 11.96 3.36 -0.63
N ASN A 445 12.07 4.19 -1.65
CA ASN A 445 12.78 3.90 -2.89
C ASN A 445 14.14 4.59 -2.91
N GLU A 446 14.81 4.67 -1.78
CA GLU A 446 16.05 5.41 -1.58
C GLU A 446 17.20 4.91 -2.47
N ASP A 447 17.18 3.67 -2.87
CA ASP A 447 18.16 3.10 -3.79
C ASP A 447 17.87 3.41 -5.27
N ASP A 448 16.81 4.16 -5.54
CA ASP A 448 16.54 4.79 -6.83
C ASP A 448 17.09 6.23 -6.92
N GLY A 449 18.05 6.57 -6.06
CA GLY A 449 18.75 7.84 -6.06
C GLY A 449 17.84 9.04 -5.79
N GLN A 450 18.11 10.16 -6.45
CA GLN A 450 17.36 11.41 -6.28
C GLN A 450 15.85 11.21 -6.58
N VAL A 451 15.52 10.38 -7.57
CA VAL A 451 14.13 10.06 -7.92
C VAL A 451 13.38 9.46 -6.73
N GLY A 452 14.00 8.47 -6.07
CA GLY A 452 13.42 7.83 -4.90
C GLY A 452 13.33 8.75 -3.69
N VAL A 453 14.32 9.59 -3.47
CA VAL A 453 14.33 10.57 -2.37
C VAL A 453 13.17 11.54 -2.51
N VAL A 454 13.04 12.21 -3.65
CA VAL A 454 11.96 13.18 -3.87
C VAL A 454 10.59 12.51 -3.80
N LEU A 455 10.44 11.34 -4.45
CA LEU A 455 9.18 10.58 -4.41
C LEU A 455 8.71 10.30 -2.98
N ASN A 456 9.60 9.84 -2.12
CA ASN A 456 9.26 9.49 -0.74
C ASN A 456 8.79 10.69 0.08
N CYS A 457 9.30 11.87 -0.19
CA CYS A 457 8.95 13.10 0.54
C CYS A 457 7.54 13.61 0.21
N LEU A 458 7.02 13.32 -0.98
CA LEU A 458 5.80 13.94 -1.50
C LEU A 458 4.50 13.28 -1.03
N TYR A 459 4.56 12.10 -0.42
CA TYR A 459 3.39 11.33 -0.02
C TYR A 459 3.20 11.25 1.49
N ASN A 460 1.98 11.37 1.96
CA ASN A 460 1.63 11.19 3.39
C ASN A 460 1.82 9.74 3.86
N ARG A 461 1.75 8.78 2.95
CA ARG A 461 1.95 7.36 3.18
C ARG A 461 2.94 6.79 2.16
N ASP A 462 3.33 5.58 2.35
CA ASP A 462 4.16 4.78 1.45
C ASP A 462 3.65 4.86 -0.01
N PRO A 463 4.44 5.36 -0.97
CA PRO A 463 4.03 5.50 -2.36
C PRO A 463 3.87 4.16 -3.08
N MET A 464 4.40 3.05 -2.56
CA MET A 464 4.28 1.69 -3.10
C MET A 464 4.66 1.54 -4.60
N CYS A 465 5.66 2.28 -5.06
CA CYS A 465 6.09 2.29 -6.47
C CYS A 465 7.05 1.14 -6.80
N HIS A 466 6.70 -0.08 -6.45
CA HIS A 466 7.59 -1.24 -6.63
C HIS A 466 7.97 -1.53 -8.08
N GLY A 467 7.07 -1.32 -9.02
CA GLY A 467 7.32 -1.64 -10.42
C GLY A 467 8.54 -0.92 -11.00
N THR A 468 8.75 0.34 -10.63
CA THR A 468 9.92 1.12 -11.06
C THR A 468 11.18 0.78 -10.29
N VAL A 469 11.06 0.50 -9.01
CA VAL A 469 12.19 0.01 -8.19
C VAL A 469 12.66 -1.35 -8.69
N ASN A 470 11.74 -2.23 -9.05
CA ASN A 470 12.08 -3.54 -9.59
C ASN A 470 12.85 -3.42 -10.90
N PHE A 471 12.52 -2.47 -11.76
CA PHE A 471 13.27 -2.18 -12.97
C PHE A 471 14.72 -1.79 -12.65
N THR A 472 14.93 -0.83 -11.74
CA THR A 472 16.27 -0.37 -11.37
C THR A 472 17.09 -1.45 -10.66
N ARG A 473 16.46 -2.29 -9.87
CA ARG A 473 17.09 -3.41 -9.15
C ARG A 473 17.20 -4.70 -9.97
N SER A 474 16.66 -4.75 -11.18
CA SER A 474 16.72 -5.94 -12.03
C SER A 474 18.17 -6.33 -12.33
N GLY A 475 18.40 -7.60 -12.66
CA GLY A 475 19.69 -8.10 -13.10
C GLY A 475 20.14 -7.63 -14.50
N LEU A 476 19.30 -6.82 -15.18
CA LEU A 476 19.64 -6.26 -16.48
C LEU A 476 20.91 -5.40 -16.42
N PRO A 477 21.80 -5.50 -17.42
CA PRO A 477 22.94 -4.59 -17.55
C PRO A 477 22.50 -3.13 -17.59
N ILE A 478 23.33 -2.23 -17.04
CA ILE A 478 23.00 -0.80 -17.03
C ILE A 478 22.79 -0.22 -18.45
N SER A 479 23.50 -0.73 -19.44
CA SER A 479 23.32 -0.33 -20.84
C SER A 479 21.90 -0.62 -21.33
N VAL A 480 21.33 -1.78 -20.97
CA VAL A 480 19.95 -2.15 -21.30
C VAL A 480 18.96 -1.28 -20.52
N LYS A 481 19.19 -1.06 -19.22
CA LYS A 481 18.36 -0.15 -18.42
C LYS A 481 18.33 1.26 -19.01
N LYS A 482 19.47 1.76 -19.51
CA LYS A 482 19.56 3.06 -20.18
C LYS A 482 18.81 3.09 -21.52
N GLN A 483 18.82 2.01 -22.29
CA GLN A 483 18.01 1.90 -23.51
C GLN A 483 16.51 1.95 -23.22
N ILE A 484 16.07 1.25 -22.15
CA ILE A 484 14.69 1.31 -21.69
C ILE A 484 14.35 2.73 -21.22
N ALA A 485 15.25 3.38 -20.48
CA ALA A 485 15.07 4.74 -19.99
C ALA A 485 15.01 5.77 -21.14
N GLU A 486 15.84 5.61 -22.16
CA GLU A 486 15.78 6.42 -23.41
C GLU A 486 14.43 6.31 -24.07
N HIS A 487 13.90 5.09 -24.19
CA HIS A 487 12.61 4.83 -24.81
C HIS A 487 11.44 5.50 -24.08
N PHE A 488 11.36 5.33 -22.74
CA PHE A 488 10.21 5.78 -21.95
C PHE A 488 10.32 7.22 -21.46
N TRP A 489 11.53 7.70 -21.18
CA TRP A 489 11.75 9.01 -20.52
C TRP A 489 12.63 9.95 -21.32
N GLY A 490 13.01 9.54 -22.55
CA GLY A 490 13.71 10.37 -23.50
C GLY A 490 15.19 10.60 -23.19
N SER A 491 15.76 9.84 -22.25
CA SER A 491 17.21 9.84 -21.97
C SER A 491 17.62 8.66 -21.09
N GLY A 492 18.73 7.99 -21.47
CA GLY A 492 19.37 6.99 -20.64
C GLY A 492 19.87 7.53 -19.28
N ASP A 493 20.05 8.85 -19.16
CA ASP A 493 20.48 9.50 -17.93
C ASP A 493 19.33 9.66 -16.91
N ALA A 494 18.14 9.18 -17.22
CA ALA A 494 17.07 9.04 -16.25
C ALA A 494 17.30 7.95 -15.21
N VAL A 495 18.31 7.06 -15.40
CA VAL A 495 18.63 5.96 -14.49
C VAL A 495 20.12 5.88 -14.21
N ASP A 496 20.48 5.55 -12.98
CA ASP A 496 21.84 5.30 -12.52
C ASP A 496 21.98 3.86 -12.05
N GLU A 497 23.21 3.39 -11.94
CA GLU A 497 23.52 2.20 -11.13
C GLU A 497 23.29 2.49 -9.66
N ILE A 498 22.78 1.49 -8.95
CA ILE A 498 22.58 1.60 -7.51
C ILE A 498 23.92 1.84 -6.82
N GLY A 499 24.01 2.94 -6.08
CA GLY A 499 25.21 3.35 -5.36
C GLY A 499 26.25 4.11 -6.20
N ASP A 500 26.02 4.30 -7.51
CA ASP A 500 26.84 5.15 -8.40
C ASP A 500 25.96 6.26 -8.99
N TYR A 501 25.44 7.12 -8.11
CA TYR A 501 24.52 8.18 -8.48
C TYR A 501 25.25 9.33 -9.16
N LYS A 502 24.75 9.73 -10.32
CA LYS A 502 25.18 10.93 -11.04
C LYS A 502 24.37 12.13 -10.61
N PRO A 503 24.88 13.35 -10.78
CA PRO A 503 24.12 14.57 -10.49
C PRO A 503 22.72 14.55 -11.07
N THR A 504 21.80 15.22 -10.39
CA THR A 504 20.40 15.34 -10.82
C THR A 504 20.30 15.99 -12.19
N ASN A 505 19.30 15.61 -12.95
CA ASN A 505 19.00 16.19 -14.25
C ASN A 505 17.48 16.15 -14.52
N GLU A 506 17.06 16.83 -15.58
CA GLU A 506 15.65 16.91 -15.94
C GLU A 506 15.05 15.54 -16.34
N ALA A 507 15.84 14.66 -16.95
CA ALA A 507 15.37 13.33 -17.35
C ALA A 507 14.97 12.46 -16.14
N LYS A 508 15.74 12.55 -15.04
CA LYS A 508 15.39 11.91 -13.76
C LYS A 508 14.06 12.46 -13.22
N MET A 509 13.84 13.77 -13.33
CA MET A 509 12.61 14.39 -12.83
C MET A 509 11.41 14.15 -13.76
N ARG A 510 11.58 14.02 -15.07
CA ARG A 510 10.55 13.51 -15.99
C ARG A 510 10.15 12.07 -15.64
N ARG A 511 11.14 11.23 -15.34
CA ARG A 511 10.87 9.87 -14.85
C ARG A 511 10.12 9.89 -13.53
N LEU A 512 10.48 10.75 -12.58
CA LEU A 512 9.74 10.92 -11.32
C LEU A 512 8.27 11.29 -11.56
N ARG A 513 8.00 12.28 -12.42
CA ARG A 513 6.62 12.64 -12.80
C ARG A 513 5.86 11.43 -13.35
N TRP A 514 6.48 10.69 -14.26
CA TRP A 514 5.88 9.49 -14.83
C TRP A 514 5.58 8.42 -13.76
N ILE A 515 6.50 8.19 -12.80
CA ILE A 515 6.29 7.26 -11.67
C ILE A 515 5.05 7.66 -10.86
N ILE A 516 4.92 8.94 -10.54
CA ILE A 516 3.77 9.46 -9.79
C ILE A 516 2.47 9.23 -10.57
N CYS A 517 2.46 9.57 -11.86
CA CYS A 517 1.30 9.34 -12.73
C CYS A 517 0.89 7.86 -12.73
N ARG A 518 1.84 6.95 -12.90
CA ARG A 518 1.56 5.50 -12.98
C ARG A 518 1.15 4.92 -11.64
N LYS A 519 1.76 5.35 -10.55
CA LYS A 519 1.35 4.93 -9.19
C LYS A 519 -0.12 5.28 -8.93
N GLU A 520 -0.51 6.53 -9.17
CA GLU A 520 -1.90 6.94 -8.98
C GLU A 520 -2.84 6.24 -9.97
N LEU A 521 -2.43 6.12 -11.23
CA LEU A 521 -3.22 5.39 -12.23
C LEU A 521 -3.47 3.94 -11.83
N HIS A 522 -2.45 3.24 -11.31
CA HIS A 522 -2.63 1.86 -10.84
C HIS A 522 -3.64 1.76 -9.70
N ASP A 523 -3.57 2.70 -8.75
CA ASP A 523 -4.50 2.75 -7.63
C ASP A 523 -5.93 3.07 -8.09
N MET A 524 -6.06 3.90 -9.13
CA MET A 524 -7.35 4.22 -9.74
C MET A 524 -7.92 3.04 -10.55
N LEU A 525 -7.08 2.29 -11.24
CA LEU A 525 -7.47 1.14 -12.06
C LEU A 525 -7.73 -0.14 -11.23
N GLY A 526 -7.25 -0.18 -9.99
CA GLY A 526 -7.27 -1.36 -9.12
C GLY A 526 -6.12 -2.34 -9.39
N LEU A 527 -5.03 -1.87 -10.01
CA LEU A 527 -3.83 -2.65 -10.31
C LEU A 527 -2.90 -2.78 -9.10
N CYS A 528 -2.11 -3.83 -9.10
CA CYS A 528 -1.04 -4.04 -8.15
C CYS A 528 0.28 -3.46 -8.68
N SER A 529 0.80 -2.40 -8.07
CA SER A 529 2.06 -1.74 -8.47
C SER A 529 3.30 -2.62 -8.31
N TRP A 530 3.18 -3.81 -7.76
CA TRP A 530 4.26 -4.79 -7.73
C TRP A 530 4.58 -5.35 -9.11
N MET A 531 3.59 -5.39 -10.00
CA MET A 531 3.71 -5.98 -11.32
C MET A 531 3.65 -4.94 -12.43
N ALA A 532 2.84 -3.92 -12.25
CA ALA A 532 2.80 -2.76 -13.13
C ALA A 532 3.76 -1.67 -12.61
N PRO A 533 4.28 -0.80 -13.45
CA PRO A 533 4.03 -0.69 -14.89
C PRO A 533 4.85 -1.69 -15.73
N TRP A 534 4.39 -1.90 -16.96
CA TRP A 534 4.96 -2.88 -17.90
C TRP A 534 6.13 -2.29 -18.71
N VAL A 535 7.13 -1.72 -18.04
CA VAL A 535 8.28 -1.07 -18.70
C VAL A 535 9.36 -2.04 -19.15
N VAL A 536 9.34 -3.28 -18.67
CA VAL A 536 10.29 -4.31 -19.05
C VAL A 536 9.55 -5.46 -19.71
N SER A 537 9.96 -5.82 -20.92
CA SER A 537 9.60 -7.08 -21.55
C SER A 537 10.58 -8.19 -21.13
N PRO A 538 10.11 -9.42 -20.89
CA PRO A 538 11.00 -10.55 -20.68
C PRO A 538 11.70 -11.00 -21.99
N ASN A 539 11.31 -10.47 -23.13
CA ASN A 539 11.72 -10.92 -24.43
C ASN A 539 12.95 -10.18 -24.93
N LYS A 540 14.05 -10.91 -25.12
CA LYS A 540 15.30 -10.36 -25.69
C LYS A 540 15.08 -9.80 -27.11
N SER A 541 14.19 -10.39 -27.90
CA SER A 541 13.81 -9.91 -29.24
C SER A 541 13.19 -8.51 -29.25
N GLU A 542 12.68 -8.05 -28.11
CA GLU A 542 12.14 -6.71 -27.88
C GLU A 542 13.15 -5.77 -27.19
N ASN A 543 14.42 -6.17 -27.11
CA ASN A 543 15.47 -5.47 -26.36
C ASN A 543 15.07 -5.21 -24.90
N TYR A 544 14.25 -6.08 -24.31
CA TYR A 544 13.66 -5.94 -22.98
C TYR A 544 12.78 -4.70 -22.80
N ILE A 545 12.39 -4.00 -23.87
CA ILE A 545 11.51 -2.84 -23.81
C ILE A 545 10.07 -3.32 -23.69
N GLY A 546 9.37 -2.85 -22.68
CA GLY A 546 7.98 -3.19 -22.42
C GLY A 546 7.00 -2.37 -23.25
N ASP A 547 5.81 -2.14 -22.69
CA ASP A 547 4.72 -1.42 -23.35
C ASP A 547 4.14 -0.38 -22.39
N ASP A 548 4.41 0.90 -22.63
CA ASP A 548 3.96 2.01 -21.80
C ASP A 548 2.48 2.35 -21.93
N ASP A 549 1.82 1.79 -22.94
CA ASP A 549 0.37 1.92 -23.15
C ASP A 549 -0.41 0.65 -22.79
N MET A 550 0.20 -0.30 -22.12
CA MET A 550 -0.48 -1.56 -21.79
C MET A 550 -1.73 -1.33 -20.93
N GLU A 551 -1.63 -0.48 -19.92
CA GLU A 551 -2.77 -0.07 -19.10
C GLU A 551 -3.84 0.63 -19.94
N GLY A 552 -3.42 1.49 -20.88
CA GLY A 552 -4.31 2.17 -21.81
C GLY A 552 -5.03 1.20 -22.76
N LYS A 553 -4.32 0.22 -23.30
CA LYS A 553 -4.92 -0.82 -24.16
C LYS A 553 -5.98 -1.62 -23.41
N VAL A 554 -5.68 -2.06 -22.19
CA VAL A 554 -6.65 -2.76 -21.35
C VAL A 554 -7.85 -1.85 -21.02
N TYR A 555 -7.58 -0.58 -20.68
CA TYR A 555 -8.63 0.38 -20.34
C TYR A 555 -9.60 0.64 -21.51
N ARG A 556 -9.07 0.89 -22.70
CA ARG A 556 -9.89 1.10 -23.91
C ARG A 556 -10.70 -0.13 -24.28
N ALA A 557 -10.05 -1.31 -24.27
CA ALA A 557 -10.74 -2.56 -24.58
C ALA A 557 -11.83 -2.89 -23.56
N LEU A 558 -11.59 -2.63 -22.28
CA LEU A 558 -12.56 -2.87 -21.24
C LEU A 558 -13.73 -1.88 -21.27
N THR A 559 -13.43 -0.58 -21.39
CA THR A 559 -14.43 0.48 -21.16
C THR A 559 -15.04 1.05 -22.46
N GLY A 560 -14.42 0.85 -23.60
CA GLY A 560 -14.79 1.49 -24.87
C GLY A 560 -14.47 2.99 -24.93
N ARG A 561 -13.80 3.54 -23.90
CA ARG A 561 -13.43 4.96 -23.86
C ARG A 561 -12.15 5.19 -24.65
N ASN A 562 -12.21 6.07 -25.65
CA ASN A 562 -11.04 6.41 -26.46
C ASN A 562 -10.11 7.37 -25.69
N THR A 563 -9.35 6.81 -24.74
CA THR A 563 -8.46 7.55 -23.85
C THR A 563 -7.01 7.20 -24.18
N THR A 564 -6.17 8.19 -24.42
CA THR A 564 -4.74 7.99 -24.71
C THR A 564 -3.97 7.66 -23.43
N ALA A 565 -2.77 7.06 -23.55
CA ALA A 565 -1.86 6.84 -22.42
C ALA A 565 -1.57 8.15 -21.69
N LYS A 566 -1.31 9.23 -22.42
CA LYS A 566 -1.09 10.57 -21.83
C LYS A 566 -2.27 11.05 -21.00
N GLN A 567 -3.50 10.89 -21.48
CA GLN A 567 -4.69 11.30 -20.73
C GLN A 567 -4.87 10.47 -19.45
N LEU A 568 -4.48 9.20 -19.47
CA LEU A 568 -4.47 8.37 -18.26
C LEU A 568 -3.38 8.82 -17.28
N ASP A 569 -2.19 9.14 -17.76
CA ASP A 569 -1.13 9.71 -16.93
C ASP A 569 -1.53 11.06 -16.33
N ASP A 570 -2.17 11.92 -17.12
CA ASP A 570 -2.68 13.21 -16.62
C ASP A 570 -3.79 13.01 -15.57
N ALA A 571 -4.63 11.99 -15.71
CA ALA A 571 -5.62 11.64 -14.68
C ALA A 571 -4.95 11.16 -13.38
N GLY A 572 -3.87 10.36 -13.47
CA GLY A 572 -3.06 10.00 -12.31
C GLY A 572 -2.43 11.22 -11.65
N PHE A 573 -1.86 12.11 -12.44
CA PHE A 573 -1.27 13.34 -11.90
C PHE A 573 -2.31 14.28 -11.28
N ARG A 574 -3.51 14.32 -11.85
CA ARG A 574 -4.66 15.02 -11.28
C ARG A 574 -5.03 14.50 -9.89
N ALA A 575 -5.09 13.18 -9.72
CA ALA A 575 -5.35 12.56 -8.41
C ALA A 575 -4.26 12.93 -7.38
N PHE A 576 -3.00 12.85 -7.75
CA PHE A 576 -1.87 13.27 -6.91
C PHE A 576 -1.95 14.75 -6.50
N THR A 577 -2.28 15.63 -7.44
CA THR A 577 -2.38 17.07 -7.15
C THR A 577 -3.58 17.39 -6.25
N LEU A 578 -4.71 16.68 -6.42
CA LEU A 578 -5.85 16.82 -5.52
C LEU A 578 -5.52 16.34 -4.09
N HIS A 579 -4.79 15.22 -3.97
CA HIS A 579 -4.26 14.77 -2.67
C HIS A 579 -3.36 15.82 -2.03
N ARG A 580 -2.45 16.44 -2.81
CA ARG A 580 -1.58 17.54 -2.33
C ARG A 580 -2.40 18.74 -1.85
N ALA A 581 -3.38 19.17 -2.64
CA ALA A 581 -4.26 20.29 -2.27
C ALA A 581 -5.02 20.02 -0.97
N TYR A 582 -5.55 18.82 -0.79
CA TYR A 582 -6.23 18.45 0.45
C TYR A 582 -5.26 18.42 1.64
N THR A 583 -4.06 17.86 1.48
CA THR A 583 -3.01 17.86 2.52
C THR A 583 -2.63 19.29 2.93
N MET A 584 -2.49 20.20 1.98
CA MET A 584 -2.21 21.62 2.27
C MET A 584 -3.32 22.25 3.13
N ARG A 585 -4.57 21.91 2.87
CA ARG A 585 -5.71 22.38 3.67
C ARG A 585 -5.73 21.76 5.07
N GLU A 586 -5.41 20.48 5.21
CA GLU A 586 -5.29 19.82 6.52
C GLU A 586 -4.22 20.48 7.38
N MET A 587 -3.07 20.77 6.79
CA MET A 587 -1.95 21.46 7.46
C MET A 587 -2.17 22.96 7.62
N ASN A 588 -3.05 23.56 6.82
CA ASN A 588 -3.17 25.00 6.62
C ASN A 588 -1.79 25.64 6.31
N GLU A 589 -1.09 25.06 5.33
CA GLU A 589 0.30 25.38 5.02
C GLU A 589 0.54 25.45 3.51
N VAL A 590 1.13 26.56 3.06
CA VAL A 590 1.54 26.73 1.66
C VAL A 590 2.99 26.30 1.44
N ASN A 591 3.86 26.46 2.44
CA ASN A 591 5.27 26.10 2.31
C ASN A 591 5.49 24.62 2.62
N MET A 592 5.02 23.79 1.72
CA MET A 592 5.10 22.35 1.84
C MET A 592 6.55 21.84 1.76
N ARG A 593 7.40 22.51 0.98
CA ARG A 593 8.80 22.14 0.85
C ARG A 593 9.54 22.18 2.20
N LYS A 594 9.26 23.17 3.02
CA LYS A 594 9.85 23.32 4.34
C LYS A 594 9.17 22.46 5.40
N ASN A 595 7.83 22.40 5.36
CA ASN A 595 7.04 21.91 6.48
C ASN A 595 6.46 20.51 6.25
N HIS A 596 6.58 19.97 5.02
CA HIS A 596 6.11 18.62 4.67
C HIS A 596 7.21 17.78 3.98
N ASP A 597 7.91 18.31 2.95
CA ASP A 597 8.73 17.53 2.01
C ASP A 597 10.19 17.38 2.49
N PHE A 598 10.40 16.94 3.71
CA PHE A 598 11.76 16.76 4.25
C PHE A 598 12.25 15.31 4.09
N TYR A 599 13.55 15.14 4.15
CA TYR A 599 14.25 13.86 4.04
C TYR A 599 15.13 13.62 5.27
N PRO A 600 15.40 12.35 5.62
CA PRO A 600 16.19 12.02 6.79
C PRO A 600 17.67 12.35 6.59
N GLY A 601 18.31 12.92 7.62
CA GLY A 601 19.72 13.31 7.56
C GLY A 601 20.71 12.17 7.31
N TRP A 602 20.30 10.93 7.56
CA TRP A 602 21.15 9.77 7.37
C TRP A 602 21.51 9.48 5.89
N ILE A 603 20.70 9.92 4.92
CA ILE A 603 20.99 9.70 3.50
C ILE A 603 22.28 10.37 3.04
N PHE A 604 22.80 11.33 3.79
CA PHE A 604 24.04 12.05 3.53
C PHE A 604 25.25 11.46 4.27
N LYS A 605 25.05 10.43 5.08
CA LYS A 605 26.13 9.77 5.82
C LYS A 605 26.72 8.62 5.04
N ASP A 606 27.90 8.20 5.43
CA ASP A 606 28.63 7.09 4.79
C ASP A 606 27.79 5.80 4.81
N ALA A 607 27.76 5.11 3.69
CA ALA A 607 26.79 4.05 3.41
C ALA A 607 27.14 2.67 3.99
N LYS A 608 28.22 2.53 4.76
CA LYS A 608 28.70 1.23 5.26
C LYS A 608 27.64 0.39 5.95
N ASP A 609 26.70 1.04 6.61
CA ASP A 609 25.65 0.37 7.38
C ASP A 609 24.28 0.46 6.70
N ARG A 610 24.22 0.76 5.39
CA ARG A 610 22.99 1.07 4.67
C ARG A 610 22.81 0.19 3.45
N PRO A 611 22.03 -0.88 3.53
CA PRO A 611 21.80 -1.79 2.41
C PRO A 611 21.29 -1.11 1.13
N ALA A 612 20.56 -0.02 1.26
CA ALA A 612 20.04 0.73 0.12
C ALA A 612 21.11 1.38 -0.75
N PHE A 613 22.25 1.72 -0.15
CA PHE A 613 23.39 2.35 -0.82
C PHE A 613 24.63 1.43 -0.88
N THR A 614 24.43 0.13 -0.79
CA THR A 614 25.50 -0.88 -0.51
C THR A 614 26.55 -1.04 -1.57
N LYS A 615 26.35 -0.58 -2.80
CA LYS A 615 27.44 -0.59 -3.77
C LYS A 615 28.43 0.54 -3.55
N GLY A 616 28.10 1.47 -2.65
CA GLY A 616 28.84 2.70 -2.59
C GLY A 616 29.09 3.20 -1.22
N THR A 617 30.26 3.68 -1.18
CA THR A 617 30.64 4.78 -0.35
C THR A 617 29.97 6.09 -0.81
N ILE A 618 29.20 6.07 -1.92
CA ILE A 618 28.56 7.25 -2.49
C ILE A 618 27.24 7.49 -1.77
N ARG A 619 27.24 8.55 -1.01
CA ARG A 619 26.07 9.14 -0.33
C ARG A 619 25.40 10.18 -1.23
N MET A 620 24.15 10.49 -0.93
CA MET A 620 23.48 11.61 -1.56
C MET A 620 24.16 12.93 -1.21
N ASP A 621 24.22 13.82 -2.17
CA ASP A 621 24.61 15.20 -1.98
C ASP A 621 23.36 16.05 -1.65
N LYS A 622 23.45 16.90 -0.64
CA LYS A 622 22.30 17.68 -0.18
C LYS A 622 21.87 18.74 -1.20
N ASP A 623 22.83 19.44 -1.77
CA ASP A 623 22.54 20.51 -2.75
C ASP A 623 21.96 19.91 -4.04
N ASP A 624 22.40 18.70 -4.41
CA ASP A 624 21.84 17.95 -5.53
C ASP A 624 20.40 17.52 -5.28
N ILE A 625 20.06 17.12 -4.06
CA ILE A 625 18.66 16.79 -3.69
C ILE A 625 17.79 18.06 -3.73
N GLU A 626 18.27 19.19 -3.17
CA GLU A 626 17.53 20.46 -3.24
C GLU A 626 17.30 20.90 -4.69
N LYS A 627 18.30 20.77 -5.54
CA LYS A 627 18.19 21.01 -6.98
C LYS A 627 17.19 20.07 -7.66
N SER A 628 17.09 18.81 -7.18
CA SER A 628 16.10 17.85 -7.71
C SER A 628 14.67 18.33 -7.46
N PHE A 629 14.38 18.84 -6.25
CA PHE A 629 13.09 19.44 -5.97
C PHE A 629 12.81 20.66 -6.85
N ASP A 630 13.81 21.55 -7.05
CA ASP A 630 13.65 22.72 -7.91
C ASP A 630 13.31 22.36 -9.35
N ILE A 631 14.03 21.39 -9.92
CA ILE A 631 13.78 20.92 -11.28
C ILE A 631 12.40 20.27 -11.35
N PHE A 632 12.05 19.43 -10.37
CA PHE A 632 10.78 18.72 -10.36
C PHE A 632 9.60 19.68 -10.27
N PHE A 633 9.60 20.60 -9.29
CA PHE A 633 8.49 21.54 -9.13
C PHE A 633 8.32 22.47 -10.32
N LYS A 634 9.41 22.94 -10.93
CA LYS A 634 9.35 23.69 -12.21
C LYS A 634 8.72 22.87 -13.33
N LEU A 635 9.12 21.60 -13.46
CA LEU A 635 8.61 20.68 -14.50
C LEU A 635 7.09 20.49 -14.43
N ILE A 636 6.52 20.53 -13.24
CA ILE A 636 5.09 20.30 -12.99
C ILE A 636 4.29 21.58 -12.72
N ASN A 637 4.85 22.74 -12.99
CA ASN A 637 4.25 24.07 -12.76
C ASN A 637 3.87 24.33 -11.29
N TRP A 638 4.59 23.72 -10.35
CA TRP A 638 4.50 24.08 -8.93
C TRP A 638 5.54 25.12 -8.57
N ASP A 639 5.29 25.89 -7.52
CA ASP A 639 6.26 26.88 -7.05
C ASP A 639 7.46 26.19 -6.37
N PRO A 640 8.70 26.37 -6.90
CA PRO A 640 9.87 25.71 -6.33
C PRO A 640 10.21 26.13 -4.90
N ALA A 641 9.85 27.35 -4.51
CA ALA A 641 10.15 27.87 -3.18
C ALA A 641 9.27 27.22 -2.10
N THR A 642 8.03 26.93 -2.43
CA THR A 642 7.04 26.40 -1.48
C THR A 642 6.68 24.93 -1.72
N GLY A 643 6.90 24.39 -2.92
CA GLY A 643 6.43 23.05 -3.30
C GLY A 643 4.90 22.96 -3.41
N ALA A 644 4.22 24.09 -3.55
CA ALA A 644 2.77 24.18 -3.70
C ALA A 644 2.37 24.31 -5.17
N PRO A 645 1.24 23.68 -5.59
CA PRO A 645 0.70 23.87 -6.93
C PRO A 645 0.33 25.33 -7.19
N THR A 646 0.72 25.87 -8.35
CA THR A 646 0.27 27.19 -8.81
C THR A 646 -1.17 27.13 -9.32
N GLU A 647 -1.80 28.28 -9.49
CA GLU A 647 -3.13 28.35 -10.10
C GLU A 647 -3.13 27.73 -11.50
N GLN A 648 -2.06 27.93 -12.29
CA GLN A 648 -1.90 27.35 -13.60
C GLN A 648 -1.78 25.81 -13.55
N ALA A 649 -1.04 25.28 -12.58
CA ALA A 649 -0.92 23.84 -12.39
C ALA A 649 -2.27 23.16 -12.15
N TYR A 650 -3.19 23.79 -11.42
CA TYR A 650 -4.55 23.29 -11.25
C TYR A 650 -5.35 23.31 -12.57
N LYS A 651 -5.22 24.40 -13.36
CA LYS A 651 -5.91 24.55 -14.65
C LYS A 651 -5.43 23.51 -15.67
N ASP A 652 -4.14 23.23 -15.72
CA ASP A 652 -3.52 22.31 -16.68
C ASP A 652 -4.05 20.87 -16.57
N ILE A 653 -4.68 20.53 -15.46
CA ILE A 653 -5.16 19.16 -15.15
C ILE A 653 -6.64 19.11 -14.74
N ASN A 654 -7.43 20.13 -15.11
CA ASN A 654 -8.88 20.22 -14.85
C ASN A 654 -9.23 20.15 -13.35
N LEU A 655 -8.47 20.86 -12.51
CA LEU A 655 -8.73 21.03 -11.07
C LEU A 655 -9.16 22.46 -10.72
N GLU A 656 -9.77 23.20 -11.63
CA GLU A 656 -10.19 24.58 -11.41
C GLU A 656 -11.13 24.73 -10.21
N PHE A 657 -11.91 23.71 -9.89
CA PHE A 657 -12.84 23.74 -8.77
C PHE A 657 -12.16 23.88 -7.40
N VAL A 658 -10.86 23.54 -7.28
CA VAL A 658 -10.12 23.71 -6.04
C VAL A 658 -9.64 25.15 -5.85
N ILE A 659 -9.44 25.90 -6.92
CA ILE A 659 -8.81 27.24 -6.91
C ILE A 659 -9.53 28.23 -5.96
N PRO A 660 -10.86 28.40 -6.02
CA PRO A 660 -11.53 29.36 -5.16
C PRO A 660 -11.35 29.07 -3.66
N VAL A 661 -11.30 27.79 -3.30
CA VAL A 661 -11.10 27.37 -1.90
C VAL A 661 -9.66 27.66 -1.48
N MET A 662 -8.68 27.24 -2.31
CA MET A 662 -7.25 27.43 -2.03
C MET A 662 -6.88 28.92 -1.96
N GLN A 663 -7.48 29.78 -2.79
CA GLN A 663 -7.32 31.23 -2.74
C GLN A 663 -7.88 31.82 -1.45
N LYS A 664 -9.11 31.43 -1.07
CA LYS A 664 -9.76 31.90 0.15
C LYS A 664 -8.97 31.52 1.40
N GLU A 665 -8.35 30.37 1.41
CA GLU A 665 -7.53 29.86 2.52
C GLU A 665 -6.07 30.35 2.49
N GLY A 666 -5.67 31.14 1.47
CA GLY A 666 -4.29 31.65 1.34
C GLY A 666 -3.27 30.58 0.96
N LEU A 667 -3.71 29.51 0.30
CA LEU A 667 -2.90 28.36 -0.04
C LEU A 667 -2.43 28.31 -1.51
N ILE A 668 -2.54 29.42 -2.24
CA ILE A 668 -1.93 29.61 -3.57
C ILE A 668 -0.61 30.36 -3.41
N PRO A 669 0.53 29.83 -3.89
CA PRO A 669 1.81 30.52 -3.74
C PRO A 669 1.84 31.84 -4.51
N GLY A 670 2.50 32.85 -3.93
CA GLY A 670 2.71 34.17 -4.57
C GLY A 670 1.49 35.10 -4.60
N LYS A 671 0.43 34.80 -3.87
CA LYS A 671 -0.75 35.68 -3.69
C LYS A 671 -0.89 36.17 -2.24
#